data_65151c580d837620758d78e07a1638ff
#
_entry.id   65151c580d837620758d78e07a1638ff
#
_cell.length_a   1.000
_cell.length_b   1.000
_cell.length_c   1.000
_cell.angle_alpha   90.00
_cell.angle_beta   90.00
_cell.angle_gamma   90.00
#
_symmetry.space_group_name_H-M   'P 1'
#
loop_
_entity.id
_entity.type
_entity.pdbx_description
1 polymer ?
#
loop_
_entity_poly.entity_id
_entity_poly.type
_entity_poly.pdbx_seq_one_letter_code
_entity_poly.pdbx_strand_id
1 'polypeptide(L)'
;MKRFLFWLVVSCCIVGFTASDNPDFFTRVVHNFMVLRQARMQEKVWLHTDRPSYHAGDTIRFRAFLVDAATHRPSPYSRFVYVDLVNRRDSVLKKVKLALIDSVFAGYLKVPEDIRQGEYFLRSYSYWMQNLGEDYIYKKRIHLINPSDSKVLTGVTYQEEQGEKYAVVRLSNSRKEPYRKLAVDYQLIGKDKEGKVHRRRTDESGKVRINIGELADPSDVRIRFSNDIPYEFSRTIHLPADTLDYAVSFFPEGGEFIPGTRQTVAFKAIGKDGLSVDVEGYLYDERDSIVDIVRSIHHGMGWLNSPLESGKTYYVKVKSAQGLEKKFFLPEENRSGIALSIRQNGRELSYRVIGGEQAVLPDSLYLIAHTRGQLLVCTPLEGKLHGKLSAVNFPEGILHLCLMDYRCRIYSQRLCFIRHPEKTGIRIGTDRDGYMSREAVDVELILSSDSLREGRFSLSVTDDAAVLRDSLQDNIVSELLLNSDLKGYIEDPGFYFREVNRATDRCLDLLLLTQGWTRFDVGAVAAGEFEQLDYYMERGQTISGRVKNFWGKEAKDAQLTLLSTNMQFDVLQADSTGHFLVERISFPENTGFIVQARNSKGRKGVEVIIDSEVYLAPEIQIPYERRQANGEDEFYKQF
;
A
#
# COMPACT_ATOMS: atom_id res chain seq x y z
N MET A 1 37.97 6.54 24.74
CA MET A 1 37.31 5.52 23.96
C MET A 1 35.93 5.91 23.41
N LYS A 2 35.10 6.73 24.08
CA LYS A 2 33.77 7.13 23.57
C LYS A 2 33.77 8.18 22.43
N ARG A 3 34.83 8.92 22.18
CA ARG A 3 34.95 9.90 21.08
C ARG A 3 35.44 9.29 19.76
N PHE A 4 36.09 8.14 19.80
CA PHE A 4 36.59 7.45 18.60
C PHE A 4 35.50 6.63 17.87
N LEU A 5 34.47 6.17 18.61
CA LEU A 5 33.35 5.42 18.02
C LEU A 5 32.37 6.32 17.25
N PHE A 6 32.32 7.61 17.61
CA PHE A 6 31.44 8.59 16.95
C PHE A 6 31.89 8.91 15.51
N TRP A 7 33.22 8.91 15.27
CA TRP A 7 33.79 9.17 13.93
C TRP A 7 33.73 7.96 12.99
N LEU A 8 33.68 6.74 13.51
CA LEU A 8 33.65 5.54 12.67
C LEU A 8 32.28 5.25 12.05
N VAL A 9 31.18 5.68 12.69
CA VAL A 9 29.82 5.51 12.18
C VAL A 9 29.46 6.58 11.14
N VAL A 10 30.09 7.75 11.23
CA VAL A 10 29.88 8.87 10.27
C VAL A 10 30.67 8.64 8.97
N SER A 11 31.73 7.84 9.00
CA SER A 11 32.65 7.66 7.85
C SER A 11 32.13 6.72 6.77
N CYS A 12 31.07 5.92 6.97
CA CYS A 12 30.64 4.90 6.01
C CYS A 12 29.54 5.31 5.03
N CYS A 13 28.94 6.50 5.14
CA CYS A 13 27.77 6.89 4.32
C CYS A 13 27.86 8.26 3.64
N ILE A 14 29.02 8.93 3.61
CA ILE A 14 29.13 10.28 3.05
C ILE A 14 30.02 10.27 1.81
N VAL A 15 29.43 9.91 0.67
CA VAL A 15 30.06 10.12 -0.63
C VAL A 15 29.33 11.28 -1.29
N GLY A 16 29.94 12.46 -1.32
CA GLY A 16 29.49 13.58 -2.13
C GLY A 16 29.20 14.91 -1.43
N PHE A 17 29.73 15.13 -0.22
CA PHE A 17 29.62 16.45 0.42
C PHE A 17 30.78 17.34 -0.05
N THR A 18 30.45 18.35 -0.85
CA THR A 18 31.35 19.47 -1.14
C THR A 18 31.18 20.55 -0.05
N ALA A 19 32.24 21.29 0.26
CA ALA A 19 32.15 22.43 1.18
C ALA A 19 31.10 23.43 0.66
N SER A 20 30.12 23.78 1.48
CA SER A 20 29.05 24.70 1.16
C SER A 20 29.44 26.11 1.59
N ASP A 21 29.09 27.12 0.78
CA ASP A 21 29.20 28.54 1.15
C ASP A 21 28.30 28.92 2.34
N ASN A 22 27.35 28.04 2.71
CA ASN A 22 26.49 28.21 3.88
C ASN A 22 26.55 26.94 4.76
N PRO A 23 27.55 26.83 5.63
CA PRO A 23 27.73 25.66 6.51
C PRO A 23 26.53 25.45 7.46
N ASP A 24 25.78 26.49 7.78
CA ASP A 24 24.61 26.39 8.64
C ASP A 24 23.45 25.63 7.96
N PHE A 25 23.22 25.86 6.66
CA PHE A 25 22.19 25.14 5.91
C PHE A 25 22.49 23.65 5.85
N PHE A 26 23.70 23.30 5.42
CA PHE A 26 24.12 21.90 5.33
C PHE A 26 24.02 21.18 6.67
N THR A 27 24.56 21.78 7.73
CA THR A 27 24.51 21.21 9.09
C THR A 27 23.09 21.02 9.56
N ARG A 28 22.20 21.99 9.30
CA ARG A 28 20.78 21.91 9.64
C ARG A 28 20.07 20.78 8.92
N VAL A 29 20.22 20.68 7.60
CA VAL A 29 19.58 19.62 6.81
C VAL A 29 20.06 18.24 7.26
N VAL A 30 21.37 18.04 7.41
CA VAL A 30 21.94 16.77 7.90
C VAL A 30 21.39 16.44 9.30
N HIS A 31 21.37 17.40 10.21
CA HIS A 31 20.83 17.21 11.56
C HIS A 31 19.35 16.80 11.52
N ASN A 32 18.53 17.50 10.75
CA ASN A 32 17.09 17.26 10.71
C ASN A 32 16.76 15.90 10.08
N PHE A 33 17.46 15.46 9.04
CA PHE A 33 17.36 14.11 8.51
C PHE A 33 17.82 13.04 9.51
N MET A 34 18.83 13.33 10.32
CA MET A 34 19.24 12.44 11.44
C MET A 34 18.14 12.35 12.50
N VAL A 35 17.50 13.45 12.85
CA VAL A 35 16.35 13.47 13.79
C VAL A 35 15.21 12.64 13.23
N LEU A 36 14.85 12.81 11.95
CA LEU A 36 13.84 11.97 11.28
C LEU A 36 14.19 10.47 11.42
N ARG A 37 15.44 10.11 11.18
CA ARG A 37 15.91 8.72 11.22
C ARG A 37 15.97 8.12 12.62
N GLN A 38 16.23 8.89 13.65
CA GLN A 38 16.44 8.42 15.02
C GLN A 38 15.19 8.52 15.88
N ALA A 39 14.46 9.62 15.78
CA ALA A 39 13.28 9.90 16.60
C ALA A 39 11.95 9.54 15.91
N ARG A 40 11.94 9.46 14.59
CA ARG A 40 10.74 9.22 13.77
C ARG A 40 10.99 8.13 12.72
N MET A 41 11.69 7.09 13.15
CA MET A 41 11.99 5.94 12.30
C MET A 41 10.71 5.35 11.70
N GLN A 42 10.80 4.89 10.47
CA GLN A 42 9.69 4.30 9.75
C GLN A 42 9.87 2.80 9.64
N GLU A 43 8.77 2.08 9.73
CA GLU A 43 8.73 0.63 9.57
C GLU A 43 7.98 0.27 8.28
N LYS A 44 8.28 -0.90 7.75
CA LYS A 44 7.56 -1.57 6.67
C LYS A 44 7.27 -3.00 7.08
N VAL A 45 6.18 -3.55 6.60
CA VAL A 45 5.82 -4.94 6.84
C VAL A 45 5.45 -5.62 5.52
N TRP A 46 5.83 -6.88 5.38
CA TRP A 46 5.34 -7.78 4.34
C TRP A 46 4.87 -9.09 4.97
N LEU A 47 3.77 -9.64 4.47
CA LEU A 47 3.12 -10.82 5.01
C LEU A 47 3.23 -12.00 4.03
N HIS A 48 3.95 -13.05 4.40
CA HIS A 48 3.96 -14.30 3.67
C HIS A 48 2.86 -15.21 4.19
N THR A 49 1.93 -15.59 3.33
CA THR A 49 0.85 -16.55 3.62
C THR A 49 1.16 -17.90 3.01
N ASP A 50 0.63 -18.97 3.59
CA ASP A 50 0.80 -20.33 3.07
C ASP A 50 0.07 -20.55 1.73
N ARG A 51 -1.01 -19.80 1.44
CA ARG A 51 -1.77 -19.89 0.18
C ARG A 51 -2.37 -18.52 -0.18
N PRO A 52 -2.78 -18.30 -1.44
CA PRO A 52 -3.51 -17.09 -1.86
C PRO A 52 -5.04 -17.23 -1.69
N SER A 53 -5.57 -18.45 -1.51
CA SER A 53 -6.99 -18.75 -1.38
C SER A 53 -7.27 -19.76 -0.28
N TYR A 54 -8.44 -19.66 0.36
CA TYR A 54 -8.84 -20.49 1.49
C TYR A 54 -10.33 -20.78 1.46
N HIS A 55 -10.71 -21.93 2.02
CA HIS A 55 -12.11 -22.25 2.24
C HIS A 55 -12.62 -21.71 3.58
N ALA A 56 -13.93 -21.55 3.67
CA ALA A 56 -14.61 -21.29 4.94
C ALA A 56 -14.19 -22.35 5.98
N GLY A 57 -13.82 -21.91 7.18
CA GLY A 57 -13.30 -22.77 8.24
C GLY A 57 -11.80 -23.11 8.16
N ASP A 58 -11.12 -22.79 7.05
CA ASP A 58 -9.67 -22.99 6.92
C ASP A 58 -8.88 -22.11 7.91
N THR A 59 -7.61 -22.47 8.05
CA THR A 59 -6.65 -21.68 8.81
C THR A 59 -5.66 -21.04 7.86
N ILE A 60 -5.62 -19.71 7.85
CA ILE A 60 -4.59 -18.93 7.18
C ILE A 60 -3.36 -18.91 8.06
N ARG A 61 -2.25 -19.49 7.62
CA ARG A 61 -0.96 -19.40 8.31
C ARG A 61 -0.10 -18.35 7.65
N PHE A 62 0.59 -17.56 8.45
CA PHE A 62 1.43 -16.49 7.92
C PHE A 62 2.64 -16.17 8.79
N ARG A 63 3.59 -15.53 8.15
CA ARG A 63 4.75 -14.91 8.78
C ARG A 63 4.85 -13.47 8.30
N ALA A 64 4.98 -12.54 9.25
CA ALA A 64 5.24 -11.13 8.96
C ALA A 64 6.75 -10.83 9.02
N PHE A 65 7.22 -10.03 8.08
CA PHE A 65 8.57 -9.49 8.03
C PHE A 65 8.47 -7.99 8.27
N LEU A 66 8.72 -7.58 9.52
CA LEU A 66 8.76 -6.19 9.93
C LEU A 66 10.20 -5.68 9.84
N VAL A 67 10.41 -4.62 9.07
CA VAL A 67 11.74 -4.08 8.80
C VAL A 67 11.79 -2.56 9.02
N ASP A 68 12.99 -2.06 9.33
CA ASP A 68 13.30 -0.64 9.23
C ASP A 68 13.18 -0.20 7.77
N ALA A 69 12.38 0.84 7.50
CA ALA A 69 12.03 1.24 6.14
C ALA A 69 13.24 1.65 5.30
N ALA A 70 14.28 2.20 5.90
CA ALA A 70 15.43 2.69 5.14
C ALA A 70 16.48 1.62 4.85
N THR A 71 16.70 0.70 5.79
CA THR A 71 17.76 -0.31 5.71
C THR A 71 17.26 -1.68 5.29
N HIS A 72 15.95 -1.92 5.36
CA HIS A 72 15.29 -3.22 5.20
C HIS A 72 15.83 -4.33 6.12
N ARG A 73 16.53 -3.95 7.19
CA ARG A 73 16.90 -4.88 8.26
C ARG A 73 15.71 -5.12 9.19
N PRO A 74 15.65 -6.29 9.87
CA PRO A 74 14.60 -6.53 10.85
C PRO A 74 14.46 -5.34 11.81
N SER A 75 13.24 -4.83 12.02
CA SER A 75 13.01 -3.70 12.90
C SER A 75 13.35 -4.09 14.35
N PRO A 76 14.19 -3.30 15.03
CA PRO A 76 14.48 -3.51 16.44
C PRO A 76 13.45 -2.86 17.36
N TYR A 77 12.43 -2.21 16.81
CA TYR A 77 11.59 -1.26 17.54
C TYR A 77 10.27 -1.88 17.99
N SER A 78 9.33 -2.08 17.06
CA SER A 78 8.03 -2.66 17.41
C SER A 78 8.16 -4.15 17.71
N ARG A 79 7.51 -4.58 18.79
CA ARG A 79 7.52 -5.99 19.25
C ARG A 79 6.24 -6.71 18.86
N PHE A 80 5.31 -6.01 18.20
CA PHE A 80 4.04 -6.56 17.76
C PHE A 80 3.71 -6.15 16.33
N VAL A 81 3.10 -7.08 15.61
CA VAL A 81 2.51 -6.89 14.30
C VAL A 81 1.04 -7.30 14.37
N TYR A 82 0.17 -6.48 13.86
CA TYR A 82 -1.26 -6.76 13.72
C TYR A 82 -1.55 -7.35 12.35
N VAL A 83 -2.45 -8.32 12.31
CA VAL A 83 -2.99 -8.87 11.07
C VAL A 83 -4.51 -8.91 11.18
N ASP A 84 -5.17 -8.15 10.33
CA ASP A 84 -6.62 -8.07 10.25
C ASP A 84 -7.12 -8.76 8.99
N LEU A 85 -8.14 -9.60 9.11
CA LEU A 85 -8.95 -10.04 7.99
C LEU A 85 -10.07 -9.03 7.78
N VAL A 86 -10.07 -8.34 6.66
CA VAL A 86 -11.06 -7.32 6.32
C VAL A 86 -11.81 -7.65 5.04
N ASN A 87 -13.05 -7.25 4.98
CA ASN A 87 -13.82 -7.31 3.75
C ASN A 87 -13.58 -6.04 2.90
N ARG A 88 -14.14 -5.98 1.71
CA ARG A 88 -14.00 -4.84 0.80
C ARG A 88 -14.57 -3.51 1.31
N ARG A 89 -15.40 -3.53 2.35
CA ARG A 89 -15.93 -2.34 3.02
C ARG A 89 -15.13 -1.99 4.27
N ASP A 90 -13.92 -2.52 4.37
CA ASP A 90 -13.00 -2.28 5.46
C ASP A 90 -13.51 -2.74 6.85
N SER A 91 -14.56 -3.57 6.86
CA SER A 91 -15.03 -4.15 8.11
C SER A 91 -14.07 -5.25 8.55
N VAL A 92 -13.54 -5.11 9.76
CA VAL A 92 -12.66 -6.11 10.36
C VAL A 92 -13.48 -7.31 10.82
N LEU A 93 -13.23 -8.47 10.22
CA LEU A 93 -13.89 -9.74 10.56
C LEU A 93 -13.13 -10.50 11.66
N LYS A 94 -11.82 -10.50 11.58
CA LYS A 94 -10.91 -11.11 12.57
C LYS A 94 -9.64 -10.26 12.69
N LYS A 95 -9.06 -10.28 13.87
CA LYS A 95 -7.81 -9.59 14.19
C LYS A 95 -6.91 -10.50 15.00
N VAL A 96 -5.62 -10.49 14.72
CA VAL A 96 -4.56 -11.16 15.50
C VAL A 96 -3.45 -10.18 15.79
N LYS A 97 -2.88 -10.26 16.98
CA LYS A 97 -1.68 -9.53 17.40
C LYS A 97 -0.54 -10.54 17.54
N LEU A 98 0.50 -10.40 16.71
CA LEU A 98 1.67 -11.28 16.70
C LEU A 98 2.75 -10.68 17.56
N ALA A 99 3.23 -11.43 18.54
CA ALA A 99 4.41 -11.06 19.31
C ALA A 99 5.68 -11.50 18.58
N LEU A 100 6.78 -10.75 18.77
CA LEU A 100 8.11 -11.14 18.32
C LEU A 100 8.67 -12.23 19.24
N ILE A 101 8.64 -13.49 18.79
CA ILE A 101 9.17 -14.66 19.50
C ILE A 101 10.33 -15.21 18.66
N ASP A 102 11.47 -15.45 19.27
CA ASP A 102 12.70 -15.94 18.59
C ASP A 102 13.05 -15.13 17.33
N SER A 103 12.78 -13.83 17.39
CA SER A 103 12.95 -12.88 16.28
C SER A 103 12.07 -13.16 15.06
N VAL A 104 10.92 -13.77 15.26
CA VAL A 104 9.92 -14.08 14.22
C VAL A 104 8.55 -13.60 14.65
N PHE A 105 7.82 -12.97 13.71
CA PHE A 105 6.39 -12.73 13.82
C PHE A 105 5.67 -13.81 13.01
N ALA A 106 5.18 -14.84 13.65
CA ALA A 106 4.44 -15.91 13.00
C ALA A 106 3.13 -16.18 13.71
N GLY A 107 2.13 -16.59 12.97
CA GLY A 107 0.83 -16.90 13.54
C GLY A 107 -0.16 -17.44 12.52
N TYR A 108 -1.39 -17.48 12.95
CA TYR A 108 -2.49 -17.95 12.12
C TYR A 108 -3.79 -17.23 12.45
N LEU A 109 -4.74 -17.32 11.52
CA LEU A 109 -6.08 -16.79 11.66
C LEU A 109 -7.08 -17.83 11.12
N LYS A 110 -8.10 -18.19 11.92
CA LYS A 110 -9.14 -19.09 11.46
C LYS A 110 -10.20 -18.30 10.68
N VAL A 111 -10.44 -18.71 9.43
CA VAL A 111 -11.50 -18.18 8.58
C VAL A 111 -12.86 -18.56 9.18
N PRO A 112 -13.82 -17.63 9.35
CA PRO A 112 -15.16 -17.97 9.83
C PRO A 112 -15.85 -19.01 8.93
N GLU A 113 -16.59 -19.93 9.51
CA GLU A 113 -17.30 -20.99 8.76
C GLU A 113 -18.48 -20.44 7.95
N ASP A 114 -19.05 -19.35 8.41
CA ASP A 114 -20.19 -18.64 7.81
C ASP A 114 -19.77 -17.50 6.86
N ILE A 115 -18.46 -17.39 6.55
CA ILE A 115 -17.98 -16.34 5.67
C ILE A 115 -18.55 -16.48 4.28
N ARG A 116 -18.87 -15.34 3.66
CA ARG A 116 -19.31 -15.32 2.26
C ARG A 116 -18.13 -15.54 1.33
N GLN A 117 -18.39 -16.23 0.23
CA GLN A 117 -17.42 -16.35 -0.87
C GLN A 117 -17.11 -14.96 -1.45
N GLY A 118 -15.84 -14.70 -1.74
CA GLY A 118 -15.44 -13.45 -2.36
C GLY A 118 -13.99 -13.06 -2.08
N GLU A 119 -13.67 -11.83 -2.46
CA GLU A 119 -12.38 -11.20 -2.25
C GLU A 119 -12.34 -10.53 -0.88
N TYR A 120 -11.24 -10.78 -0.18
CA TYR A 120 -10.94 -10.22 1.15
C TYR A 120 -9.49 -9.75 1.18
N PHE A 121 -9.13 -9.02 2.24
CA PHE A 121 -7.77 -8.53 2.40
C PHE A 121 -7.22 -8.91 3.77
N LEU A 122 -5.95 -9.28 3.80
CA LEU A 122 -5.15 -9.31 5.00
C LEU A 122 -4.41 -7.99 5.09
N ARG A 123 -4.70 -7.22 6.12
CA ARG A 123 -4.05 -5.97 6.42
C ARG A 123 -3.04 -6.20 7.54
N SER A 124 -1.79 -5.78 7.35
CA SER A 124 -0.72 -5.98 8.34
C SER A 124 0.03 -4.70 8.64
N TYR A 125 0.27 -4.43 9.92
CA TYR A 125 0.90 -3.20 10.39
C TYR A 125 1.43 -3.36 11.82
N SER A 126 2.41 -2.51 12.22
CA SER A 126 2.69 -2.22 13.62
C SER A 126 1.84 -1.03 14.08
N TYR A 127 1.60 -0.90 15.38
CA TYR A 127 0.85 0.25 15.92
C TYR A 127 1.51 1.59 15.53
N TRP A 128 2.83 1.61 15.51
CA TRP A 128 3.63 2.76 15.07
C TRP A 128 3.43 3.16 13.60
N MET A 129 3.21 2.18 12.70
CA MET A 129 3.04 2.44 11.27
C MET A 129 1.78 3.28 10.96
N GLN A 130 0.80 3.32 11.85
CA GLN A 130 -0.41 4.12 11.67
C GLN A 130 -0.11 5.64 11.62
N ASN A 131 1.02 6.11 12.15
CA ASN A 131 1.47 7.50 12.00
C ASN A 131 1.76 7.91 10.55
N LEU A 132 1.97 6.97 9.64
CA LEU A 132 2.27 7.24 8.23
C LEU A 132 1.02 7.36 7.35
N GLY A 133 -0.14 7.00 7.89
CA GLY A 133 -1.39 6.93 7.14
C GLY A 133 -1.61 5.60 6.40
N GLU A 134 -2.76 5.48 5.78
CA GLU A 134 -3.31 4.23 5.24
C GLU A 134 -2.53 3.69 4.04
N ASP A 135 -1.98 4.56 3.21
CA ASP A 135 -1.25 4.18 2.00
C ASP A 135 -0.02 3.31 2.30
N TYR A 136 0.51 3.38 3.52
CA TYR A 136 1.73 2.67 3.94
C TYR A 136 1.45 1.41 4.76
N ILE A 137 0.19 1.07 4.96
CA ILE A 137 -0.22 -0.18 5.62
C ILE A 137 -0.27 -1.28 4.58
N TYR A 138 0.40 -2.40 4.85
CA TYR A 138 0.43 -3.53 3.94
C TYR A 138 -0.94 -4.19 3.78
N LYS A 139 -1.28 -4.49 2.54
CA LYS A 139 -2.58 -5.04 2.16
C LYS A 139 -2.37 -6.18 1.18
N LYS A 140 -2.73 -7.39 1.58
CA LYS A 140 -2.68 -8.58 0.72
C LYS A 140 -4.07 -9.04 0.36
N ARG A 141 -4.35 -9.15 -0.92
CA ARG A 141 -5.59 -9.73 -1.43
C ARG A 141 -5.57 -11.24 -1.25
N ILE A 142 -6.69 -11.80 -0.77
CA ILE A 142 -6.93 -13.25 -0.68
C ILE A 142 -8.34 -13.56 -1.17
N HIS A 143 -8.53 -14.79 -1.63
CA HIS A 143 -9.85 -15.27 -2.04
C HIS A 143 -10.37 -16.26 -1.02
N LEU A 144 -11.59 -16.02 -0.55
CA LEU A 144 -12.28 -16.95 0.35
C LEU A 144 -13.41 -17.66 -0.40
N ILE A 145 -13.42 -18.98 -0.29
CA ILE A 145 -14.31 -19.87 -0.97
C ILE A 145 -15.26 -20.47 0.06
N ASN A 146 -16.56 -20.39 -0.19
CA ASN A 146 -17.55 -21.07 0.64
C ASN A 146 -18.32 -22.07 -0.20
N PRO A 147 -18.14 -23.40 0.02
CA PRO A 147 -18.85 -24.42 -0.72
C PRO A 147 -20.37 -24.31 -0.63
N SER A 148 -20.89 -23.69 0.42
CA SER A 148 -22.33 -23.43 0.56
C SER A 148 -22.82 -22.35 -0.40
N ASP A 149 -22.01 -21.33 -0.67
CA ASP A 149 -22.33 -20.27 -1.65
C ASP A 149 -22.16 -20.76 -3.10
N SER A 150 -21.31 -21.75 -3.36
CA SER A 150 -21.07 -22.33 -4.68
C SER A 150 -22.25 -23.14 -5.24
N LYS A 151 -23.25 -23.48 -4.39
CA LYS A 151 -24.48 -24.15 -4.84
C LYS A 151 -25.34 -23.28 -5.74
N VAL A 152 -25.14 -21.95 -5.69
CA VAL A 152 -25.84 -20.99 -6.55
C VAL A 152 -24.80 -20.28 -7.43
N LEU A 153 -24.89 -20.48 -8.73
CA LEU A 153 -24.08 -19.79 -9.72
C LEU A 153 -24.77 -18.49 -10.12
N THR A 154 -24.01 -17.41 -10.12
CA THR A 154 -24.47 -16.10 -10.58
C THR A 154 -23.68 -15.69 -11.83
N GLY A 155 -24.37 -15.25 -12.86
CA GLY A 155 -23.77 -14.60 -14.02
C GLY A 155 -24.36 -13.21 -14.16
N VAL A 156 -23.55 -12.19 -14.47
CA VAL A 156 -24.02 -10.82 -14.62
C VAL A 156 -23.66 -10.32 -16.00
N THR A 157 -24.62 -9.67 -16.65
CA THR A 157 -24.41 -8.94 -17.91
C THR A 157 -25.02 -7.55 -17.77
N TYR A 158 -24.42 -6.58 -18.43
CA TYR A 158 -24.88 -5.20 -18.38
C TYR A 158 -25.53 -4.83 -19.71
N GLN A 159 -26.62 -4.07 -19.64
CA GLN A 159 -27.37 -3.61 -20.79
C GLN A 159 -27.73 -2.14 -20.60
N GLU A 160 -27.67 -1.38 -21.68
CA GLU A 160 -28.16 -0.02 -21.72
C GLU A 160 -29.32 0.04 -22.73
N GLU A 161 -30.47 0.51 -22.27
CA GLU A 161 -31.65 0.68 -23.10
C GLU A 161 -32.27 2.05 -22.83
N GLN A 162 -32.43 2.85 -23.88
CA GLN A 162 -33.03 4.20 -23.82
C GLN A 162 -32.34 5.14 -22.79
N GLY A 163 -31.03 4.98 -22.58
CA GLY A 163 -30.25 5.75 -21.62
C GLY A 163 -30.33 5.25 -20.18
N GLU A 164 -31.11 4.22 -19.90
CA GLU A 164 -31.12 3.56 -18.59
C GLU A 164 -30.20 2.33 -18.57
N LYS A 165 -29.47 2.17 -17.46
CA LYS A 165 -28.50 1.08 -17.27
C LYS A 165 -29.09 -0.02 -16.40
N TYR A 166 -28.91 -1.24 -16.86
CA TYR A 166 -29.42 -2.45 -16.20
C TYR A 166 -28.34 -3.47 -15.96
N ALA A 167 -28.32 -4.04 -14.77
CA ALA A 167 -27.63 -5.31 -14.48
C ALA A 167 -28.62 -6.47 -14.68
N VAL A 168 -28.29 -7.40 -15.54
CA VAL A 168 -29.07 -8.62 -15.76
C VAL A 168 -28.35 -9.75 -15.06
N VAL A 169 -28.87 -10.18 -13.93
CA VAL A 169 -28.28 -11.24 -13.10
C VAL A 169 -28.97 -12.56 -13.41
N ARG A 170 -28.20 -13.55 -13.83
CA ARG A 170 -28.66 -14.92 -14.05
C ARG A 170 -28.32 -15.75 -12.81
N LEU A 171 -29.31 -16.46 -12.30
CA LEU A 171 -29.19 -17.38 -11.17
C LEU A 171 -29.42 -18.82 -11.66
N SER A 172 -28.50 -19.73 -11.30
CA SER A 172 -28.60 -21.15 -11.63
C SER A 172 -28.02 -22.01 -10.49
N ASN A 173 -28.39 -23.26 -10.42
CA ASN A 173 -27.80 -24.21 -9.48
C ASN A 173 -26.41 -24.70 -9.98
N SER A 174 -25.74 -25.54 -9.20
CA SER A 174 -24.41 -26.10 -9.54
C SER A 174 -24.39 -26.94 -10.82
N ARG A 175 -25.56 -27.44 -11.29
CA ARG A 175 -25.73 -28.14 -12.56
C ARG A 175 -26.02 -27.21 -13.74
N LYS A 176 -25.93 -25.89 -13.53
CA LYS A 176 -26.27 -24.82 -14.49
C LYS A 176 -27.75 -24.76 -14.88
N GLU A 177 -28.65 -25.42 -14.14
CA GLU A 177 -30.09 -25.33 -14.36
C GLU A 177 -30.58 -23.99 -13.78
N PRO A 178 -31.38 -23.22 -14.55
CA PRO A 178 -31.81 -21.88 -14.12
C PRO A 178 -32.85 -21.96 -13.01
N TYR A 179 -32.74 -21.06 -12.04
CA TYR A 179 -33.79 -20.82 -11.03
C TYR A 179 -34.92 -20.02 -11.67
N ARG A 180 -35.94 -20.72 -12.15
CA ARG A 180 -37.09 -20.15 -12.88
C ARG A 180 -38.13 -19.61 -11.90
N LYS A 181 -38.71 -18.44 -12.19
CA LYS A 181 -39.79 -17.81 -11.41
C LYS A 181 -39.48 -17.65 -9.90
N LEU A 182 -38.20 -17.66 -9.54
CA LEU A 182 -37.73 -17.50 -8.18
C LEU A 182 -37.96 -16.05 -7.71
N ALA A 183 -38.56 -15.89 -6.54
CA ALA A 183 -38.66 -14.59 -5.90
C ALA A 183 -37.29 -14.17 -5.34
N VAL A 184 -36.81 -13.03 -5.75
CA VAL A 184 -35.49 -12.50 -5.39
C VAL A 184 -35.68 -11.10 -4.82
N ASP A 185 -35.11 -10.85 -3.66
CA ASP A 185 -34.97 -9.51 -3.09
C ASP A 185 -33.60 -8.96 -3.50
N TYR A 186 -33.57 -7.75 -4.06
CA TYR A 186 -32.32 -7.08 -4.36
C TYR A 186 -32.28 -5.68 -3.75
N GLN A 187 -31.09 -5.22 -3.47
CA GLN A 187 -30.81 -3.91 -2.92
C GLN A 187 -29.54 -3.33 -3.56
N LEU A 188 -29.64 -2.14 -4.13
CA LEU A 188 -28.49 -1.39 -4.59
C LEU A 188 -27.73 -0.79 -3.42
N ILE A 189 -26.42 -0.77 -3.49
CA ILE A 189 -25.54 -0.30 -2.44
C ILE A 189 -24.55 0.68 -3.07
N GLY A 190 -24.51 1.92 -2.57
CA GLY A 190 -23.51 2.93 -2.91
C GLY A 190 -22.50 3.09 -1.77
N LYS A 191 -21.55 4.00 -1.95
CA LYS A 191 -20.47 4.25 -0.99
C LYS A 191 -21.01 4.61 0.39
N ASP A 192 -21.95 5.56 0.46
CA ASP A 192 -22.46 6.11 1.71
C ASP A 192 -23.97 5.87 1.91
N LYS A 193 -24.63 5.15 1.00
CA LYS A 193 -26.08 5.00 0.99
C LYS A 193 -26.51 3.63 0.46
N GLU A 194 -27.41 2.98 1.17
CA GLU A 194 -28.12 1.79 0.71
C GLU A 194 -29.47 2.21 0.10
N GLY A 195 -29.78 1.67 -1.08
CA GLY A 195 -31.07 1.83 -1.76
C GLY A 195 -32.18 1.05 -1.04
N LYS A 196 -33.40 1.16 -1.55
CA LYS A 196 -34.53 0.37 -1.08
C LYS A 196 -34.38 -1.10 -1.48
N VAL A 197 -34.96 -1.99 -0.70
CA VAL A 197 -35.07 -3.41 -1.08
C VAL A 197 -36.23 -3.57 -2.04
N HIS A 198 -35.96 -4.16 -3.18
CA HIS A 198 -36.95 -4.46 -4.24
C HIS A 198 -37.12 -5.97 -4.39
N ARG A 199 -38.36 -6.41 -4.59
CA ARG A 199 -38.68 -7.81 -4.89
C ARG A 199 -39.01 -7.99 -6.36
N ARG A 200 -38.36 -8.93 -7.02
CA ARG A 200 -38.57 -9.32 -8.42
C ARG A 200 -38.62 -10.85 -8.54
N ARG A 201 -39.03 -11.32 -9.70
CA ARG A 201 -38.96 -12.76 -10.03
C ARG A 201 -38.02 -12.97 -11.22
N THR A 202 -37.25 -14.05 -11.17
CA THR A 202 -36.46 -14.47 -12.32
C THR A 202 -37.40 -14.95 -13.45
N ASP A 203 -36.93 -14.78 -14.68
CA ASP A 203 -37.61 -15.30 -15.89
C ASP A 203 -37.39 -16.83 -16.07
N GLU A 204 -37.85 -17.38 -17.20
CA GLU A 204 -37.69 -18.80 -17.54
C GLU A 204 -36.20 -19.20 -17.76
N SER A 205 -35.31 -18.26 -18.00
CA SER A 205 -33.86 -18.47 -18.13
C SER A 205 -33.09 -18.19 -16.82
N GLY A 206 -33.80 -17.94 -15.71
CA GLY A 206 -33.21 -17.63 -14.40
C GLY A 206 -32.65 -16.22 -14.28
N LYS A 207 -33.05 -15.30 -15.18
CA LYS A 207 -32.55 -13.92 -15.16
C LYS A 207 -33.46 -12.99 -14.38
N VAL A 208 -32.86 -12.07 -13.65
CA VAL A 208 -33.53 -10.91 -13.04
C VAL A 208 -32.88 -9.64 -13.56
N ARG A 209 -33.69 -8.68 -14.01
CA ARG A 209 -33.24 -7.39 -14.52
C ARG A 209 -33.37 -6.33 -13.42
N ILE A 210 -32.28 -5.64 -13.13
CA ILE A 210 -32.13 -4.65 -12.05
C ILE A 210 -31.76 -3.32 -12.69
N ASN A 211 -32.56 -2.29 -12.48
CA ASN A 211 -32.21 -0.94 -12.90
C ASN A 211 -31.18 -0.37 -11.93
N ILE A 212 -29.94 -0.19 -12.38
CA ILE A 212 -28.85 0.32 -11.57
C ILE A 212 -28.83 1.86 -11.50
N GLY A 213 -29.59 2.53 -12.35
CA GLY A 213 -29.77 3.98 -12.31
C GLY A 213 -30.67 4.49 -11.18
N GLU A 214 -31.36 3.60 -10.45
CA GLU A 214 -32.23 3.96 -9.32
C GLU A 214 -31.46 4.53 -8.10
N LEU A 215 -30.17 4.28 -8.01
CA LEU A 215 -29.28 4.85 -7.00
C LEU A 215 -28.19 5.66 -7.70
N ALA A 216 -27.89 6.83 -7.17
CA ALA A 216 -26.73 7.58 -7.64
C ALA A 216 -25.46 6.83 -7.26
N ASP A 217 -24.63 6.51 -8.26
CA ASP A 217 -23.33 5.87 -8.13
C ASP A 217 -23.34 4.55 -7.33
N PRO A 218 -24.10 3.53 -7.75
CA PRO A 218 -24.17 2.26 -7.06
C PRO A 218 -22.86 1.50 -7.27
N SER A 219 -22.25 1.00 -6.19
CA SER A 219 -21.04 0.16 -6.24
C SER A 219 -21.37 -1.33 -6.27
N ASP A 220 -22.48 -1.72 -5.68
CA ASP A 220 -22.84 -3.13 -5.50
C ASP A 220 -24.35 -3.35 -5.61
N VAL A 221 -24.72 -4.59 -5.93
CA VAL A 221 -26.07 -5.08 -5.75
C VAL A 221 -26.06 -6.29 -4.82
N ARG A 222 -26.80 -6.23 -3.75
CA ARG A 222 -27.04 -7.35 -2.83
C ARG A 222 -28.29 -8.10 -3.28
N ILE A 223 -28.16 -9.40 -3.54
CA ILE A 223 -29.27 -10.29 -3.91
C ILE A 223 -29.49 -11.28 -2.79
N ARG A 224 -30.77 -11.47 -2.41
CA ARG A 224 -31.18 -12.45 -1.42
C ARG A 224 -32.38 -13.23 -1.92
N PHE A 225 -32.42 -14.53 -1.63
CA PHE A 225 -33.61 -15.36 -1.82
C PHE A 225 -33.56 -16.58 -0.90
N SER A 226 -34.75 -17.10 -0.59
CA SER A 226 -34.93 -18.41 0.04
C SER A 226 -35.68 -19.29 -0.95
N ASN A 227 -35.14 -20.46 -1.20
CA ASN A 227 -35.78 -21.51 -1.98
C ASN A 227 -35.65 -22.80 -1.17
N ASP A 228 -35.92 -23.98 -1.72
CA ASP A 228 -35.72 -25.32 -1.11
C ASP A 228 -34.28 -25.57 -0.59
N ILE A 229 -33.52 -24.50 -0.38
CA ILE A 229 -32.21 -24.43 0.27
C ILE A 229 -32.45 -24.21 1.78
N PRO A 230 -31.79 -24.96 2.66
CA PRO A 230 -32.02 -24.87 4.11
C PRO A 230 -31.53 -23.57 4.76
N TYR A 231 -31.09 -22.58 3.97
CA TYR A 231 -30.63 -21.28 4.40
C TYR A 231 -31.01 -20.18 3.39
N GLU A 232 -31.08 -18.93 3.86
CA GLU A 232 -31.25 -17.77 2.99
C GLU A 232 -29.96 -17.53 2.17
N PHE A 233 -30.05 -17.64 0.85
CA PHE A 233 -28.96 -17.24 0.00
C PHE A 233 -28.83 -15.72 -0.04
N SER A 234 -27.62 -15.22 0.12
CA SER A 234 -27.32 -13.80 -0.02
C SER A 234 -25.98 -13.63 -0.72
N ARG A 235 -25.95 -12.87 -1.79
CA ARG A 235 -24.71 -12.52 -2.51
C ARG A 235 -24.68 -11.05 -2.82
N THR A 236 -23.53 -10.43 -2.61
CA THR A 236 -23.23 -9.09 -3.09
C THR A 236 -22.45 -9.18 -4.39
N ILE A 237 -23.00 -8.60 -5.44
CA ILE A 237 -22.40 -8.56 -6.77
C ILE A 237 -21.87 -7.16 -6.97
N HIS A 238 -20.58 -7.06 -7.31
CA HIS A 238 -19.99 -5.77 -7.63
C HIS A 238 -20.50 -5.28 -8.97
N LEU A 239 -21.00 -4.05 -9.00
CA LEU A 239 -21.36 -3.36 -10.23
C LEU A 239 -20.08 -2.70 -10.74
N PRO A 240 -19.64 -2.98 -11.98
CA PRO A 240 -18.55 -2.22 -12.53
C PRO A 240 -18.93 -0.75 -12.48
N ALA A 241 -18.07 0.08 -11.95
CA ALA A 241 -18.12 1.51 -12.20
C ALA A 241 -18.25 1.69 -13.72
N ASP A 242 -18.78 2.82 -14.18
CA ASP A 242 -18.91 3.09 -15.62
C ASP A 242 -17.53 2.91 -16.29
N THR A 243 -17.22 1.64 -16.61
CA THR A 243 -15.90 1.19 -17.09
C THR A 243 -15.56 1.78 -18.45
N LEU A 244 -16.53 2.45 -19.08
CA LEU A 244 -16.32 3.18 -20.31
C LEU A 244 -15.69 4.54 -20.05
N ASP A 245 -15.96 5.16 -18.88
CA ASP A 245 -15.48 6.51 -18.58
C ASP A 245 -14.10 6.49 -17.96
N TYR A 246 -13.24 7.41 -18.41
CA TYR A 246 -11.87 7.54 -17.94
C TYR A 246 -11.41 8.99 -17.93
N ALA A 247 -10.37 9.27 -17.15
CA ALA A 247 -9.67 10.55 -17.12
C ALA A 247 -8.19 10.34 -17.51
N VAL A 248 -7.60 11.36 -18.15
CA VAL A 248 -6.17 11.42 -18.44
C VAL A 248 -5.57 12.59 -17.67
N SER A 249 -4.54 12.29 -16.88
CA SER A 249 -3.74 13.28 -16.17
C SER A 249 -2.34 13.36 -16.76
N PHE A 250 -1.77 14.57 -16.76
CA PHE A 250 -0.43 14.83 -17.29
C PHE A 250 0.53 15.14 -16.16
N PHE A 251 1.75 14.65 -16.30
CA PHE A 251 2.80 14.73 -15.28
C PHE A 251 4.09 15.21 -15.95
N PRO A 252 4.30 16.53 -16.02
CA PRO A 252 5.57 17.08 -16.48
C PRO A 252 6.71 16.68 -15.54
N GLU A 253 7.83 16.23 -16.08
CA GLU A 253 9.00 15.84 -15.29
C GLU A 253 9.48 17.01 -14.45
N GLY A 254 9.57 16.81 -13.14
CA GLY A 254 9.94 17.87 -12.19
C GLY A 254 8.78 18.71 -11.67
N GLY A 255 7.54 18.44 -12.11
CA GLY A 255 6.29 19.00 -11.57
C GLY A 255 5.70 20.15 -12.39
N GLU A 256 6.52 21.07 -12.89
CA GLU A 256 6.09 22.27 -13.62
C GLU A 256 6.11 22.05 -15.13
N PHE A 257 5.05 22.48 -15.85
CA PHE A 257 5.00 22.38 -17.31
C PHE A 257 5.72 23.56 -17.95
N ILE A 258 6.86 23.30 -18.59
CA ILE A 258 7.77 24.29 -19.17
C ILE A 258 7.99 23.96 -20.65
N PRO A 259 7.03 24.25 -21.56
CA PRO A 259 7.21 24.04 -22.99
C PRO A 259 8.34 24.94 -23.53
N GLY A 260 8.81 24.65 -24.74
CA GLY A 260 10.03 25.26 -25.30
C GLY A 260 11.33 24.64 -24.80
N THR A 261 11.24 23.66 -23.89
CA THR A 261 12.39 22.95 -23.32
C THR A 261 12.34 21.45 -23.67
N ARG A 262 13.44 20.74 -23.37
CA ARG A 262 13.47 19.26 -23.52
C ARG A 262 12.97 18.56 -22.25
N GLN A 263 11.74 18.88 -21.85
CA GLN A 263 11.08 18.27 -20.71
C GLN A 263 10.26 17.05 -21.15
N THR A 264 10.29 15.98 -20.38
CA THR A 264 9.40 14.84 -20.59
C THR A 264 8.04 15.15 -19.95
N VAL A 265 6.95 14.95 -20.69
CA VAL A 265 5.60 15.02 -20.16
C VAL A 265 5.00 13.62 -20.17
N ALA A 266 4.90 12.99 -19.02
CA ALA A 266 4.24 11.71 -18.88
C ALA A 266 2.72 11.90 -18.74
N PHE A 267 1.94 10.86 -19.02
CA PHE A 267 0.50 10.83 -18.78
C PHE A 267 0.07 9.49 -18.20
N LYS A 268 -1.06 9.49 -17.50
CA LYS A 268 -1.73 8.29 -17.02
C LYS A 268 -3.23 8.40 -17.24
N ALA A 269 -3.82 7.36 -17.83
CA ALA A 269 -5.25 7.22 -18.03
C ALA A 269 -5.82 6.24 -16.99
N ILE A 270 -6.83 6.68 -16.23
CA ILE A 270 -7.47 5.91 -15.15
C ILE A 270 -8.98 5.93 -15.37
N GLY A 271 -9.60 4.76 -15.27
CA GLY A 271 -11.06 4.58 -15.29
C GLY A 271 -11.71 4.99 -13.96
N LYS A 272 -13.03 5.12 -13.96
CA LYS A 272 -13.80 5.38 -12.72
C LYS A 272 -13.68 4.27 -11.68
N ASP A 273 -13.27 3.07 -12.11
CA ASP A 273 -13.00 1.94 -11.23
C ASP A 273 -11.63 2.04 -10.51
N GLY A 274 -10.85 3.09 -10.80
CA GLY A 274 -9.52 3.31 -10.22
C GLY A 274 -8.41 2.50 -10.88
N LEU A 275 -8.73 1.71 -11.93
CA LEU A 275 -7.76 0.93 -12.69
C LEU A 275 -7.35 1.66 -13.98
N SER A 276 -6.19 1.30 -14.49
CA SER A 276 -5.66 1.90 -15.71
C SER A 276 -6.51 1.58 -16.95
N VAL A 277 -6.51 2.51 -17.90
CA VAL A 277 -7.17 2.38 -19.20
C VAL A 277 -6.13 2.66 -20.28
N ASP A 278 -5.90 1.68 -21.16
CA ASP A 278 -5.05 1.92 -22.31
C ASP A 278 -5.75 2.81 -23.32
N VAL A 279 -5.05 3.85 -23.74
CA VAL A 279 -5.55 4.85 -24.67
C VAL A 279 -4.60 5.06 -25.83
N GLU A 280 -5.16 5.39 -27.01
CA GLU A 280 -4.40 5.79 -28.19
C GLU A 280 -5.07 6.96 -28.91
N GLY A 281 -4.31 7.79 -29.56
CA GLY A 281 -4.80 8.96 -30.29
C GLY A 281 -3.71 9.94 -30.66
N TYR A 282 -4.02 11.23 -30.65
CA TYR A 282 -3.13 12.27 -31.12
C TYR A 282 -3.12 13.48 -30.19
N LEU A 283 -1.98 14.14 -30.16
CA LEU A 283 -1.76 15.45 -29.58
C LEU A 283 -1.99 16.52 -30.67
N TYR A 284 -2.73 17.55 -30.33
CA TYR A 284 -3.07 18.68 -31.21
C TYR A 284 -2.59 20.00 -30.61
N ASP A 285 -2.26 20.96 -31.49
CA ASP A 285 -2.09 22.36 -31.11
C ASP A 285 -3.43 23.12 -31.15
N GLU A 286 -3.39 24.44 -30.86
CA GLU A 286 -4.59 25.31 -30.87
C GLU A 286 -5.23 25.48 -32.25
N ARG A 287 -4.54 25.06 -33.35
CA ARG A 287 -5.03 25.10 -34.73
C ARG A 287 -5.55 23.75 -35.22
N ASP A 288 -5.77 22.82 -34.28
CA ASP A 288 -6.15 21.44 -34.59
C ASP A 288 -5.15 20.68 -35.49
N SER A 289 -3.87 21.10 -35.50
CA SER A 289 -2.82 20.40 -36.21
C SER A 289 -2.27 19.27 -35.34
N ILE A 290 -2.04 18.09 -35.93
CA ILE A 290 -1.45 16.95 -35.22
C ILE A 290 0.03 17.24 -34.96
N VAL A 291 0.43 17.17 -33.71
CA VAL A 291 1.81 17.40 -33.21
C VAL A 291 2.50 16.08 -32.90
N ASP A 292 1.79 15.13 -32.29
CA ASP A 292 2.38 13.84 -31.87
C ASP A 292 1.33 12.72 -31.81
N ILE A 293 1.81 11.49 -31.73
CA ILE A 293 1.00 10.30 -31.46
C ILE A 293 1.01 10.04 -29.96
N VAL A 294 -0.15 9.84 -29.37
CA VAL A 294 -0.32 9.53 -27.95
C VAL A 294 -0.74 8.07 -27.82
N ARG A 295 0.03 7.28 -27.08
CA ARG A 295 -0.27 5.87 -26.86
C ARG A 295 0.20 5.42 -25.49
N SER A 296 -0.67 4.67 -24.80
CA SER A 296 -0.27 3.96 -23.58
C SER A 296 0.78 2.90 -23.87
N ILE A 297 1.76 2.80 -22.99
CA ILE A 297 2.89 1.85 -23.07
C ILE A 297 2.67 0.73 -22.06
N HIS A 298 2.21 1.07 -20.86
CA HIS A 298 2.00 0.13 -19.77
C HIS A 298 0.99 0.70 -18.77
N HIS A 299 -0.09 -0.04 -18.46
CA HIS A 299 -1.10 0.35 -17.49
C HIS A 299 -1.57 1.81 -17.63
N GLY A 300 -2.06 2.16 -18.82
CA GLY A 300 -2.57 3.50 -19.11
C GLY A 300 -1.52 4.62 -19.11
N MET A 301 -0.25 4.30 -18.86
CA MET A 301 0.84 5.26 -18.80
C MET A 301 1.58 5.39 -20.14
N GLY A 302 2.02 6.60 -20.45
CA GLY A 302 2.82 6.92 -21.60
C GLY A 302 3.49 8.28 -21.44
N TRP A 303 4.21 8.74 -22.47
CA TRP A 303 4.79 10.08 -22.53
C TRP A 303 4.60 10.70 -23.91
N LEU A 304 4.66 12.02 -23.97
CA LEU A 304 4.69 12.79 -25.21
C LEU A 304 6.15 12.88 -25.70
N ASN A 305 6.37 12.60 -27.00
CA ASN A 305 7.71 12.53 -27.58
C ASN A 305 8.15 13.83 -28.25
N SER A 306 7.19 14.62 -28.74
CA SER A 306 7.49 15.84 -29.48
C SER A 306 7.82 17.01 -28.56
N PRO A 307 8.80 17.85 -28.92
CA PRO A 307 9.04 19.09 -28.21
C PRO A 307 7.83 20.03 -28.36
N LEU A 308 7.36 20.55 -27.25
CA LEU A 308 6.24 21.49 -27.20
C LEU A 308 6.77 22.92 -27.21
N GLU A 309 6.11 23.83 -27.94
CA GLU A 309 6.51 25.22 -28.04
C GLU A 309 5.85 26.07 -26.95
N SER A 310 6.57 27.07 -26.43
CA SER A 310 6.06 28.05 -25.50
C SER A 310 4.99 28.94 -26.15
N GLY A 311 3.98 29.34 -25.39
CA GLY A 311 2.90 30.22 -25.83
C GLY A 311 1.80 29.53 -26.63
N LYS A 312 1.84 28.20 -26.79
CA LYS A 312 0.79 27.42 -27.45
C LYS A 312 -0.02 26.60 -26.45
N THR A 313 -1.29 26.42 -26.74
CA THR A 313 -2.16 25.50 -26.01
C THR A 313 -2.23 24.17 -26.73
N TYR A 314 -2.12 23.10 -25.96
CA TYR A 314 -2.15 21.74 -26.48
C TYR A 314 -3.25 20.91 -25.84
N TYR A 315 -3.79 19.96 -26.58
CA TYR A 315 -4.74 18.99 -26.07
C TYR A 315 -4.54 17.62 -26.74
N VAL A 316 -4.91 16.56 -26.05
CA VAL A 316 -4.96 15.23 -26.62
C VAL A 316 -6.40 14.82 -26.93
N LYS A 317 -6.62 14.16 -28.06
CA LYS A 317 -7.80 13.36 -28.35
C LYS A 317 -7.40 11.91 -28.35
N VAL A 318 -7.90 11.16 -27.40
CA VAL A 318 -7.53 9.76 -27.22
C VAL A 318 -8.79 8.89 -27.06
N LYS A 319 -8.67 7.67 -27.54
CA LYS A 319 -9.73 6.67 -27.55
C LYS A 319 -9.29 5.48 -26.70
N SER A 320 -10.18 5.01 -25.83
CA SER A 320 -9.95 3.78 -25.07
C SER A 320 -10.14 2.53 -25.93
N ALA A 321 -9.65 1.38 -25.47
CA ALA A 321 -9.87 0.09 -26.13
C ALA A 321 -11.37 -0.25 -26.32
N GLN A 322 -12.26 0.28 -25.46
CA GLN A 322 -13.71 0.14 -25.55
C GLN A 322 -14.36 1.10 -26.55
N GLY A 323 -13.60 2.00 -27.14
CA GLY A 323 -14.05 2.88 -28.22
C GLY A 323 -14.50 4.28 -27.78
N LEU A 324 -14.51 4.60 -26.50
CA LEU A 324 -14.84 5.95 -26.03
C LEU A 324 -13.69 6.92 -26.35
N GLU A 325 -13.99 7.98 -27.12
CA GLU A 325 -13.05 9.06 -27.43
C GLU A 325 -13.29 10.26 -26.51
N LYS A 326 -12.23 10.83 -25.96
CA LYS A 326 -12.30 12.04 -25.13
C LYS A 326 -11.16 13.01 -25.41
N LYS A 327 -11.41 14.28 -25.11
CA LYS A 327 -10.47 15.39 -25.24
C LYS A 327 -9.98 15.83 -23.87
N PHE A 328 -8.65 16.00 -23.72
CA PHE A 328 -8.02 16.49 -22.49
C PHE A 328 -6.97 17.54 -22.81
N PHE A 329 -6.99 18.65 -22.09
CA PHE A 329 -5.99 19.71 -22.23
C PHE A 329 -4.74 19.39 -21.41
N LEU A 330 -3.58 19.77 -21.95
CA LEU A 330 -2.34 19.74 -21.18
C LEU A 330 -2.39 20.82 -20.07
N PRO A 331 -1.53 20.73 -19.04
CA PRO A 331 -1.41 21.76 -18.02
C PRO A 331 -1.07 23.13 -18.63
N GLU A 332 -1.40 24.20 -17.89
CA GLU A 332 -1.00 25.55 -18.26
C GLU A 332 0.53 25.70 -18.18
N GLU A 333 1.08 26.49 -19.12
CA GLU A 333 2.51 26.80 -19.17
C GLU A 333 2.94 27.61 -17.93
N ASN A 334 4.00 27.17 -17.25
CA ASN A 334 4.67 27.99 -16.24
C ASN A 334 5.98 28.56 -16.76
N ARG A 335 5.94 29.81 -17.24
CA ARG A 335 7.14 30.50 -17.79
C ARG A 335 8.20 30.82 -16.75
N SER A 336 7.84 30.91 -15.47
CA SER A 336 8.75 31.11 -14.34
C SER A 336 9.09 29.80 -13.60
N GLY A 337 8.60 28.66 -14.09
CA GLY A 337 8.80 27.35 -13.48
C GLY A 337 10.27 26.90 -13.53
N ILE A 338 10.63 26.09 -12.55
CA ILE A 338 11.94 25.41 -12.45
C ILE A 338 11.69 23.93 -12.30
N ALA A 339 12.28 23.10 -13.16
CA ALA A 339 12.13 21.66 -13.16
C ALA A 339 13.46 20.92 -13.11
N LEU A 340 13.47 19.77 -12.48
CA LEU A 340 14.59 18.82 -12.43
C LEU A 340 14.33 17.67 -13.39
N SER A 341 15.16 17.52 -14.39
CA SER A 341 15.15 16.39 -15.30
C SER A 341 16.29 15.43 -15.00
N ILE A 342 15.99 14.13 -14.98
CA ILE A 342 16.96 13.07 -14.69
C ILE A 342 17.03 12.11 -15.86
N ARG A 343 18.25 11.73 -16.24
CA ARG A 343 18.51 10.64 -17.18
C ARG A 343 19.38 9.59 -16.50
N GLN A 344 18.88 8.39 -16.43
CA GLN A 344 19.59 7.27 -15.81
C GLN A 344 20.21 6.38 -16.88
N ASN A 345 21.50 6.08 -16.72
CA ASN A 345 22.21 5.09 -17.51
C ASN A 345 22.95 4.14 -16.58
N GLY A 346 22.34 3.00 -16.29
CA GLY A 346 22.82 2.07 -15.28
C GLY A 346 22.89 2.75 -13.90
N ARG A 347 24.10 2.90 -13.37
CA ARG A 347 24.35 3.53 -12.05
C ARG A 347 24.81 4.98 -12.13
N GLU A 348 24.82 5.58 -13.30
CA GLU A 348 25.06 7.00 -13.49
C GLU A 348 23.75 7.74 -13.68
N LEU A 349 23.52 8.76 -12.87
CA LEU A 349 22.39 9.67 -12.96
C LEU A 349 22.89 11.01 -13.48
N SER A 350 22.42 11.42 -14.64
CA SER A 350 22.68 12.77 -15.17
C SER A 350 21.50 13.66 -14.83
N TYR A 351 21.72 14.74 -14.11
CA TYR A 351 20.69 15.72 -13.79
C TYR A 351 20.80 16.97 -14.64
N ARG A 352 19.68 17.61 -14.90
CA ARG A 352 19.57 18.92 -15.54
C ARG A 352 18.50 19.74 -14.86
N VAL A 353 18.82 20.99 -14.53
CA VAL A 353 17.85 22.00 -14.12
C VAL A 353 17.32 22.69 -15.36
N ILE A 354 16.03 22.74 -15.53
CA ILE A 354 15.30 23.37 -16.62
C ILE A 354 14.59 24.58 -16.04
N GLY A 355 14.76 25.74 -16.65
CA GLY A 355 14.05 26.98 -16.31
C GLY A 355 13.19 27.46 -17.46
N GLY A 356 12.01 27.97 -17.16
CA GLY A 356 11.19 28.71 -18.13
C GLY A 356 11.84 30.02 -18.56
N GLU A 357 11.31 30.65 -19.59
CA GLU A 357 11.87 31.89 -20.17
C GLU A 357 11.97 33.05 -19.16
N GLN A 358 11.10 33.05 -18.15
CA GLN A 358 11.05 34.07 -17.09
C GLN A 358 11.52 33.51 -15.74
N ALA A 359 12.13 32.33 -15.73
CA ALA A 359 12.58 31.70 -14.48
C ALA A 359 13.75 32.49 -13.88
N VAL A 360 13.61 32.88 -12.63
CA VAL A 360 14.68 33.43 -11.81
C VAL A 360 15.20 32.33 -10.89
N LEU A 361 16.41 31.87 -11.17
CA LEU A 361 17.06 30.87 -10.33
C LEU A 361 17.49 31.51 -9.00
N PRO A 362 17.25 30.84 -7.86
CA PRO A 362 17.76 31.31 -6.58
C PRO A 362 19.30 31.36 -6.57
N ASP A 363 19.87 32.34 -5.88
CA ASP A 363 21.32 32.48 -5.75
C ASP A 363 21.98 31.25 -5.10
N SER A 364 21.24 30.58 -4.23
CA SER A 364 21.68 29.34 -3.55
C SER A 364 20.66 28.21 -3.80
N LEU A 365 20.92 27.40 -4.79
CA LEU A 365 20.14 26.22 -5.12
C LEU A 365 20.95 24.97 -4.78
N TYR A 366 20.33 24.05 -4.07
CA TYR A 366 20.92 22.79 -3.62
C TYR A 366 20.24 21.61 -4.27
N LEU A 367 21.03 20.60 -4.62
CA LEU A 367 20.54 19.28 -4.98
C LEU A 367 20.56 18.38 -3.74
N ILE A 368 19.39 17.95 -3.31
CA ILE A 368 19.20 17.00 -2.23
C ILE A 368 18.81 15.65 -2.81
N ALA A 369 19.42 14.58 -2.34
CA ALA A 369 18.98 13.22 -2.66
C ALA A 369 18.89 12.37 -1.39
N HIS A 370 17.81 11.65 -1.25
CA HIS A 370 17.61 10.73 -0.13
C HIS A 370 16.85 9.47 -0.55
N THR A 371 17.00 8.41 0.22
CA THR A 371 16.22 7.20 0.11
C THR A 371 15.56 6.93 1.45
N ARG A 372 14.22 7.00 1.51
CA ARG A 372 13.44 6.70 2.73
C ARG A 372 13.94 7.45 3.98
N GLY A 373 14.27 8.74 3.82
CA GLY A 373 14.78 9.58 4.90
C GLY A 373 16.28 9.44 5.20
N GLN A 374 16.99 8.54 4.53
CA GLN A 374 18.45 8.50 4.57
C GLN A 374 19.01 9.50 3.57
N LEU A 375 19.58 10.60 4.05
CA LEU A 375 20.21 11.62 3.21
C LEU A 375 21.48 11.04 2.56
N LEU A 376 21.60 11.17 1.24
CA LEU A 376 22.71 10.64 0.44
C LEU A 376 23.52 11.76 -0.21
N VAL A 377 22.84 12.82 -0.64
CA VAL A 377 23.44 13.99 -1.29
C VAL A 377 22.83 15.24 -0.71
N CYS A 378 23.66 16.22 -0.41
CA CYS A 378 23.29 17.59 -0.14
C CYS A 378 24.43 18.47 -0.68
N THR A 379 24.24 19.03 -1.87
CA THR A 379 25.31 19.79 -2.55
C THR A 379 24.76 21.06 -3.17
N PRO A 380 25.45 22.21 -3.02
CA PRO A 380 25.12 23.42 -3.74
C PRO A 380 25.39 23.22 -5.24
N LEU A 381 24.55 23.80 -6.09
CA LEU A 381 24.75 23.74 -7.54
C LEU A 381 25.76 24.75 -8.06
N GLU A 382 26.04 25.84 -7.33
CA GLU A 382 27.01 26.91 -7.70
C GLU A 382 26.84 27.38 -9.15
N GLY A 383 25.60 27.55 -9.59
CA GLY A 383 25.26 27.91 -10.98
C GLY A 383 25.40 26.79 -12.00
N LYS A 384 25.82 25.60 -11.62
CA LYS A 384 25.89 24.42 -12.50
C LYS A 384 24.52 23.79 -12.69
N LEU A 385 23.86 24.08 -13.81
CA LEU A 385 22.52 23.60 -14.11
C LEU A 385 22.49 22.15 -14.63
N HIS A 386 23.59 21.47 -14.68
CA HIS A 386 23.69 20.07 -15.07
C HIS A 386 24.91 19.40 -14.42
N GLY A 387 24.80 18.11 -14.22
CA GLY A 387 25.88 17.32 -13.62
C GLY A 387 25.55 15.83 -13.59
N LYS A 388 26.41 15.09 -12.94
CA LYS A 388 26.29 13.63 -12.80
C LYS A 388 26.43 13.21 -11.35
N LEU A 389 25.68 12.19 -10.97
CA LEU A 389 25.77 11.52 -9.68
C LEU A 389 26.05 10.03 -9.92
N SER A 390 26.96 9.48 -9.16
CA SER A 390 27.18 8.03 -9.12
C SER A 390 26.30 7.38 -8.06
N ALA A 391 25.42 6.48 -8.49
CA ALA A 391 24.54 5.75 -7.60
C ALA A 391 25.11 4.37 -7.17
N VAL A 392 26.40 4.14 -7.35
CA VAL A 392 27.05 2.83 -7.05
C VAL A 392 26.84 2.42 -5.58
N ASN A 393 26.90 3.39 -4.66
CA ASN A 393 26.75 3.18 -3.22
C ASN A 393 25.39 3.59 -2.67
N PHE A 394 24.44 3.96 -3.53
CA PHE A 394 23.09 4.30 -3.09
C PHE A 394 22.31 3.02 -2.76
N PRO A 395 21.46 3.04 -1.73
CA PRO A 395 20.59 1.90 -1.45
C PRO A 395 19.66 1.57 -2.63
N GLU A 396 19.34 0.29 -2.80
CA GLU A 396 18.37 -0.16 -3.79
C GLU A 396 16.95 0.34 -3.44
N GLY A 397 16.16 0.63 -4.48
CA GLY A 397 14.81 1.13 -4.38
C GLY A 397 14.68 2.59 -4.83
N ILE A 398 13.63 3.27 -4.38
CA ILE A 398 13.32 4.64 -4.81
C ILE A 398 14.31 5.63 -4.22
N LEU A 399 14.97 6.36 -5.10
CA LEU A 399 15.76 7.54 -4.81
C LEU A 399 14.91 8.79 -5.08
N HIS A 400 14.80 9.66 -4.10
CA HIS A 400 14.14 10.95 -4.23
C HIS A 400 15.18 12.05 -4.38
N LEU A 401 15.11 12.77 -5.49
CA LEU A 401 15.93 13.96 -5.75
C LEU A 401 15.03 15.19 -5.69
N CYS A 402 15.49 16.25 -5.06
CA CYS A 402 14.81 17.54 -5.05
C CYS A 402 15.77 18.72 -5.20
N LEU A 403 15.28 19.77 -5.81
CA LEU A 403 15.92 21.09 -5.86
C LEU A 403 15.33 21.95 -4.75
N MET A 404 16.19 22.54 -3.94
CA MET A 404 15.79 23.28 -2.75
C MET A 404 16.69 24.50 -2.56
N ASP A 405 16.14 25.61 -2.06
CA ASP A 405 16.93 26.77 -1.65
C ASP A 405 17.35 26.66 -0.16
N TYR A 406 18.15 27.63 0.31
CA TYR A 406 18.62 27.69 1.71
C TYR A 406 17.49 27.87 2.73
N ARG A 407 16.27 28.26 2.30
CA ARG A 407 15.06 28.38 3.13
C ARG A 407 14.24 27.10 3.17
N CYS A 408 14.77 26.01 2.59
CA CYS A 408 14.10 24.72 2.44
C CYS A 408 12.86 24.74 1.54
N ARG A 409 12.70 25.77 0.70
CA ARG A 409 11.65 25.79 -0.32
C ARG A 409 12.04 24.87 -1.47
N ILE A 410 11.14 23.92 -1.77
CA ILE A 410 11.32 22.99 -2.89
C ILE A 410 10.84 23.63 -4.19
N TYR A 411 11.66 23.56 -5.22
CA TYR A 411 11.35 24.03 -6.57
C TYR A 411 10.96 22.88 -7.50
N SER A 412 11.56 21.73 -7.32
CA SER A 412 11.29 20.57 -8.17
C SER A 412 11.67 19.26 -7.49
N GLN A 413 10.96 18.20 -7.83
CA GLN A 413 11.20 16.86 -7.28
C GLN A 413 11.14 15.81 -8.39
N ARG A 414 11.94 14.75 -8.25
CA ARG A 414 11.99 13.64 -9.20
C ARG A 414 12.36 12.34 -8.47
N LEU A 415 11.57 11.31 -8.70
CA LEU A 415 11.88 9.97 -8.22
C LEU A 415 12.63 9.18 -9.32
N CYS A 416 13.62 8.40 -8.92
CA CYS A 416 14.33 7.43 -9.75
C CYS A 416 14.42 6.10 -9.03
N PHE A 417 14.56 5.01 -9.75
CA PHE A 417 14.76 3.70 -9.13
C PHE A 417 16.22 3.27 -9.25
N ILE A 418 16.85 3.04 -8.11
CA ILE A 418 18.21 2.49 -8.06
C ILE A 418 18.13 0.98 -8.02
N ARG A 419 18.73 0.32 -9.01
CA ARG A 419 18.78 -1.12 -9.12
C ARG A 419 20.22 -1.60 -9.02
N HIS A 420 20.42 -2.61 -8.20
CA HIS A 420 21.72 -3.30 -8.13
C HIS A 420 21.61 -4.67 -8.83
N PRO A 421 22.71 -5.14 -9.46
CA PRO A 421 22.72 -6.50 -9.95
C PRO A 421 22.54 -7.47 -8.79
N GLU A 422 21.78 -8.52 -9.02
CA GLU A 422 21.57 -9.56 -8.02
C GLU A 422 22.89 -10.10 -7.50
N LYS A 423 23.05 -10.05 -6.18
CA LYS A 423 24.21 -10.62 -5.48
C LYS A 423 23.86 -11.85 -4.67
N THR A 424 22.55 -12.08 -4.47
CA THR A 424 22.06 -13.17 -3.64
C THR A 424 20.98 -13.92 -4.40
N GLY A 425 21.20 -15.18 -4.63
CA GLY A 425 20.22 -16.09 -5.21
C GLY A 425 19.78 -17.13 -4.19
N ILE A 426 18.51 -17.52 -4.26
CA ILE A 426 17.97 -18.66 -3.51
C ILE A 426 17.55 -19.69 -4.54
N ARG A 427 18.12 -20.89 -4.45
CA ARG A 427 17.65 -22.06 -5.21
C ARG A 427 16.92 -22.99 -4.28
N ILE A 428 15.81 -23.49 -4.75
CA ILE A 428 15.00 -24.49 -4.06
C ILE A 428 15.10 -25.75 -4.90
N GLY A 429 15.53 -26.83 -4.30
CA GLY A 429 15.58 -28.16 -4.91
C GLY A 429 14.91 -29.20 -4.03
N THR A 430 14.54 -30.30 -4.63
CA THR A 430 14.07 -31.48 -3.92
C THR A 430 15.05 -32.64 -4.18
N ASP A 431 15.11 -33.59 -3.27
CA ASP A 431 16.00 -34.76 -3.39
C ASP A 431 15.66 -35.63 -4.60
N ARG A 432 14.41 -35.55 -5.12
CA ARG A 432 13.90 -36.30 -6.28
C ARG A 432 12.91 -35.50 -7.09
N ASP A 433 12.68 -35.90 -8.36
CA ASP A 433 11.73 -35.26 -9.27
C ASP A 433 10.29 -35.77 -9.10
N GLY A 434 10.07 -36.87 -8.39
CA GLY A 434 8.75 -37.45 -8.19
C GLY A 434 8.60 -38.17 -6.87
N TYR A 435 7.42 -38.12 -6.29
CA TYR A 435 7.08 -38.69 -4.99
C TYR A 435 5.74 -39.41 -5.04
N MET A 436 5.60 -40.47 -4.23
CA MET A 436 4.34 -41.12 -3.98
C MET A 436 3.48 -40.32 -3.01
N SER A 437 2.17 -40.54 -3.00
CA SER A 437 1.27 -39.93 -2.02
C SER A 437 1.73 -40.21 -0.60
N ARG A 438 1.85 -39.14 0.22
CA ARG A 438 2.32 -39.17 1.63
C ARG A 438 3.79 -39.58 1.84
N GLU A 439 4.56 -39.57 0.79
CA GLU A 439 6.03 -39.77 0.90
C GLU A 439 6.68 -38.49 1.45
N ALA A 440 7.76 -38.65 2.21
CA ALA A 440 8.55 -37.53 2.70
C ALA A 440 9.31 -36.86 1.56
N VAL A 441 9.39 -35.54 1.58
CA VAL A 441 10.13 -34.73 0.62
C VAL A 441 11.21 -33.97 1.34
N ASP A 442 12.46 -34.18 0.97
CA ASP A 442 13.56 -33.37 1.46
C ASP A 442 13.75 -32.17 0.55
N VAL A 443 13.61 -30.96 1.13
CA VAL A 443 13.72 -29.69 0.42
C VAL A 443 15.05 -29.05 0.77
N GLU A 444 15.89 -28.82 -0.23
CA GLU A 444 17.15 -28.11 -0.09
C GLU A 444 17.03 -26.65 -0.47
N LEU A 445 17.46 -25.75 0.41
CA LEU A 445 17.54 -24.32 0.15
C LEU A 445 19.02 -23.94 0.01
N ILE A 446 19.43 -23.60 -1.22
CA ILE A 446 20.81 -23.17 -1.51
C ILE A 446 20.83 -21.65 -1.60
N LEU A 447 21.55 -21.02 -0.67
CA LEU A 447 21.78 -19.58 -0.67
C LEU A 447 23.10 -19.26 -1.38
N SER A 448 22.99 -18.61 -2.53
CA SER A 448 24.16 -18.12 -3.29
C SER A 448 24.41 -16.66 -2.92
N SER A 449 25.37 -16.40 -2.05
CA SER A 449 25.76 -15.05 -1.66
C SER A 449 27.20 -15.03 -1.19
N ASP A 450 27.95 -14.01 -1.63
CA ASP A 450 29.35 -13.81 -1.21
C ASP A 450 29.46 -13.25 0.22
N SER A 451 28.38 -12.67 0.75
CA SER A 451 28.41 -11.91 2.01
C SER A 451 27.43 -12.38 3.07
N LEU A 452 26.37 -13.14 2.71
CA LEU A 452 25.35 -13.60 3.66
C LEU A 452 25.58 -15.09 4.00
N ARG A 453 25.80 -15.37 5.27
CA ARG A 453 25.96 -16.74 5.79
C ARG A 453 24.74 -17.26 6.54
N GLU A 454 23.84 -16.35 6.93
CA GLU A 454 22.64 -16.66 7.70
C GLU A 454 21.44 -15.89 7.12
N GLY A 455 20.27 -16.52 7.13
CA GLY A 455 19.03 -15.91 6.69
C GLY A 455 17.83 -16.49 7.45
N ARG A 456 16.72 -15.74 7.43
CA ARG A 456 15.43 -16.19 7.97
C ARG A 456 14.48 -16.34 6.81
N PHE A 457 13.97 -17.53 6.63
CA PHE A 457 13.15 -17.89 5.50
C PHE A 457 11.75 -18.29 5.94
N SER A 458 10.77 -18.07 5.10
CA SER A 458 9.46 -18.72 5.17
C SER A 458 9.22 -19.47 3.88
N LEU A 459 8.74 -20.69 3.99
CA LEU A 459 8.43 -21.56 2.86
C LEU A 459 6.93 -21.85 2.86
N SER A 460 6.31 -21.73 1.69
CA SER A 460 4.96 -22.23 1.45
C SER A 460 5.03 -23.36 0.41
N VAL A 461 4.21 -24.38 0.64
CA VAL A 461 4.07 -25.51 -0.28
C VAL A 461 2.62 -25.60 -0.68
N THR A 462 2.36 -25.56 -1.99
CA THR A 462 1.00 -25.57 -2.55
C THR A 462 0.93 -26.60 -3.68
N ASP A 463 -0.28 -27.11 -3.90
CA ASP A 463 -0.59 -27.91 -5.09
C ASP A 463 -0.74 -26.99 -6.29
N ASP A 464 0.09 -27.15 -7.31
CA ASP A 464 0.06 -26.35 -8.54
C ASP A 464 -1.26 -26.53 -9.34
N ALA A 465 -1.94 -27.67 -9.17
CA ALA A 465 -3.25 -27.89 -9.80
C ALA A 465 -4.37 -27.10 -9.10
N ALA A 466 -4.20 -26.81 -7.81
CA ALA A 466 -5.19 -26.11 -6.99
C ALA A 466 -4.91 -24.63 -6.80
N VAL A 467 -3.69 -24.17 -7.05
CA VAL A 467 -3.27 -22.78 -6.79
C VAL A 467 -2.77 -22.12 -8.06
N LEU A 468 -3.52 -21.15 -8.55
CA LEU A 468 -3.08 -20.32 -9.67
C LEU A 468 -1.92 -19.43 -9.23
N ARG A 469 -0.76 -19.60 -9.88
CA ARG A 469 0.40 -18.74 -9.69
C ARG A 469 0.21 -17.48 -10.53
N ASP A 470 0.14 -16.36 -9.87
CA ASP A 470 0.21 -15.05 -10.52
C ASP A 470 1.58 -14.42 -10.26
N SER A 471 2.45 -14.45 -11.25
CA SER A 471 3.81 -13.89 -11.18
C SER A 471 3.83 -12.36 -11.24
N LEU A 472 2.69 -11.73 -11.45
CA LEU A 472 2.56 -10.27 -11.51
C LEU A 472 2.09 -9.68 -10.17
N GLN A 473 1.61 -10.51 -9.25
CA GLN A 473 1.23 -10.07 -7.90
C GLN A 473 2.42 -9.52 -7.12
N ASP A 474 2.10 -8.83 -6.03
CA ASP A 474 3.09 -8.34 -5.09
C ASP A 474 3.92 -9.48 -4.46
N ASN A 475 5.18 -9.21 -4.23
CA ASN A 475 6.11 -10.06 -3.53
C ASN A 475 6.96 -9.21 -2.59
N ILE A 476 7.81 -9.86 -1.77
CA ILE A 476 8.63 -9.14 -0.79
C ILE A 476 9.51 -8.05 -1.43
N VAL A 477 9.98 -8.27 -2.66
CA VAL A 477 10.86 -7.31 -3.36
C VAL A 477 10.05 -6.12 -3.83
N SER A 478 8.93 -6.35 -4.53
CA SER A 478 8.05 -5.26 -5.00
C SER A 478 7.45 -4.47 -3.84
N GLU A 479 7.09 -5.13 -2.75
CA GLU A 479 6.56 -4.45 -1.58
C GLU A 479 7.60 -3.56 -0.91
N LEU A 480 8.77 -4.09 -0.56
CA LEU A 480 9.76 -3.35 0.21
C LEU A 480 10.50 -2.28 -0.60
N LEU A 481 10.65 -2.46 -1.93
CA LEU A 481 11.41 -1.54 -2.77
C LEU A 481 10.54 -0.56 -3.58
N LEU A 482 9.23 -0.81 -3.73
CA LEU A 482 8.35 -0.03 -4.58
C LEU A 482 7.03 0.34 -3.89
N ASN A 483 6.12 -0.63 -3.65
CA ASN A 483 4.75 -0.36 -3.22
C ASN A 483 4.69 0.45 -1.92
N SER A 484 5.46 0.04 -0.93
CA SER A 484 5.48 0.68 0.39
C SER A 484 6.15 2.07 0.40
N ASP A 485 6.72 2.55 -0.70
CA ASP A 485 7.31 3.88 -0.83
C ASP A 485 6.49 4.84 -1.70
N LEU A 486 5.42 4.35 -2.35
CA LEU A 486 4.52 5.14 -3.20
C LEU A 486 3.11 5.17 -2.59
N LYS A 487 2.35 6.22 -2.89
CA LYS A 487 0.93 6.28 -2.55
C LYS A 487 0.06 5.72 -3.65
N GLY A 488 -1.07 5.15 -3.23
CA GLY A 488 -2.08 4.63 -4.12
C GLY A 488 -1.79 3.23 -4.65
N TYR A 489 -2.74 2.68 -5.40
CA TYR A 489 -2.68 1.32 -5.90
C TYR A 489 -1.74 1.20 -7.10
N ILE A 490 -0.87 0.19 -7.08
CA ILE A 490 0.01 -0.18 -8.20
C ILE A 490 -0.49 -1.49 -8.78
N GLU A 491 -0.86 -1.48 -10.05
CA GLU A 491 -1.27 -2.68 -10.78
C GLU A 491 -0.05 -3.53 -11.11
N ASP A 492 -0.19 -4.85 -10.96
CA ASP A 492 0.80 -5.86 -11.33
C ASP A 492 2.25 -5.53 -10.86
N PRO A 493 2.48 -5.24 -9.56
CA PRO A 493 3.78 -4.74 -9.11
C PRO A 493 4.94 -5.73 -9.32
N GLY A 494 4.66 -7.04 -9.42
CA GLY A 494 5.64 -8.05 -9.76
C GLY A 494 6.22 -7.89 -11.17
N PHE A 495 5.49 -7.25 -12.09
CA PHE A 495 5.96 -6.97 -13.45
C PHE A 495 7.30 -6.26 -13.49
N TYR A 496 7.49 -5.27 -12.63
CA TYR A 496 8.70 -4.43 -12.60
C TYR A 496 9.96 -5.18 -12.11
N PHE A 497 9.79 -6.37 -11.53
CA PHE A 497 10.88 -7.15 -10.94
C PHE A 497 11.08 -8.55 -11.57
N ARG A 498 10.10 -9.04 -12.34
CA ARG A 498 10.16 -10.37 -12.94
C ARG A 498 11.27 -10.50 -13.99
N GLU A 499 11.36 -9.52 -14.87
CA GLU A 499 12.39 -9.46 -15.91
C GLU A 499 13.00 -8.07 -15.97
N VAL A 500 14.27 -7.96 -15.62
CA VAL A 500 14.99 -6.69 -15.63
C VAL A 500 15.60 -6.45 -17.00
N ASN A 501 14.99 -5.54 -17.75
CA ASN A 501 15.47 -5.10 -19.06
C ASN A 501 15.12 -3.62 -19.30
N ARG A 502 15.58 -3.06 -20.41
CA ARG A 502 15.34 -1.64 -20.74
C ARG A 502 13.86 -1.27 -20.88
N ALA A 503 13.01 -2.22 -21.28
CA ALA A 503 11.58 -1.95 -21.42
C ALA A 503 10.91 -1.87 -20.05
N THR A 504 11.18 -2.81 -19.15
CA THR A 504 10.66 -2.80 -17.78
C THR A 504 11.20 -1.60 -16.98
N ASP A 505 12.48 -1.21 -17.17
CA ASP A 505 13.03 -0.01 -16.53
C ASP A 505 12.34 1.28 -17.03
N ARG A 506 11.97 1.36 -18.31
CA ARG A 506 11.18 2.49 -18.84
C ARG A 506 9.77 2.52 -18.28
N CYS A 507 9.11 1.37 -18.14
CA CYS A 507 7.80 1.28 -17.50
C CYS A 507 7.87 1.68 -16.01
N LEU A 508 8.93 1.30 -15.30
CA LEU A 508 9.17 1.72 -13.93
C LEU A 508 9.42 3.24 -13.82
N ASP A 509 10.18 3.81 -14.73
CA ASP A 509 10.39 5.27 -14.79
C ASP A 509 9.08 6.03 -15.06
N LEU A 510 8.21 5.50 -15.94
CA LEU A 510 6.87 6.04 -16.16
C LEU A 510 6.01 5.97 -14.89
N LEU A 511 6.06 4.86 -14.16
CA LEU A 511 5.36 4.75 -12.89
C LEU A 511 5.82 5.84 -11.91
N LEU A 512 7.13 6.05 -11.78
CA LEU A 512 7.71 7.06 -10.89
C LEU A 512 7.45 8.51 -11.34
N LEU A 513 7.20 8.74 -12.63
CA LEU A 513 6.74 10.03 -13.14
C LEU A 513 5.27 10.30 -12.83
N THR A 514 4.43 9.27 -12.91
CA THR A 514 2.96 9.41 -12.84
C THR A 514 2.39 9.13 -11.43
N GLN A 515 3.18 8.51 -10.57
CA GLN A 515 2.80 8.16 -9.18
C GLN A 515 3.89 8.62 -8.19
N GLY A 516 4.62 9.69 -8.56
CA GLY A 516 5.67 10.25 -7.73
C GLY A 516 5.11 10.83 -6.44
N TRP A 517 5.41 10.20 -5.32
CA TRP A 517 4.98 10.63 -4.00
C TRP A 517 6.00 10.24 -2.95
N THR A 518 6.06 10.99 -1.84
CA THR A 518 7.02 10.75 -0.76
C THR A 518 6.32 10.45 0.55
N ARG A 519 6.98 9.67 1.40
CA ARG A 519 6.48 9.28 2.73
C ARG A 519 6.38 10.44 3.71
N PHE A 520 7.00 11.57 3.42
CA PHE A 520 7.01 12.78 4.24
C PHE A 520 7.34 14.02 3.40
N ASP A 521 7.00 15.19 3.89
CA ASP A 521 7.38 16.45 3.28
C ASP A 521 8.88 16.72 3.49
N VAL A 522 9.64 16.66 2.40
CA VAL A 522 11.11 16.86 2.42
C VAL A 522 11.49 18.26 2.81
N GLY A 523 10.72 19.28 2.39
CA GLY A 523 10.95 20.68 2.73
C GLY A 523 10.74 20.93 4.21
N ALA A 524 9.62 20.44 4.75
CA ALA A 524 9.32 20.51 6.18
C ALA A 524 10.39 19.82 7.02
N VAL A 525 10.79 18.59 6.64
CA VAL A 525 11.88 17.88 7.33
C VAL A 525 13.19 18.64 7.27
N ALA A 526 13.57 19.18 6.11
CA ALA A 526 14.80 19.98 5.97
C ALA A 526 14.75 21.25 6.82
N ALA A 527 13.59 21.87 6.99
CA ALA A 527 13.36 23.01 7.88
C ALA A 527 13.36 22.65 9.38
N GLY A 528 13.19 21.36 9.71
CA GLY A 528 13.07 20.89 11.11
C GLY A 528 11.62 20.86 11.60
N GLU A 529 10.67 20.94 10.68
CA GLU A 529 9.24 20.84 10.96
C GLU A 529 8.82 19.36 10.83
N PHE A 530 8.29 18.82 11.91
CA PHE A 530 7.90 17.42 11.95
C PHE A 530 6.44 17.29 12.35
N GLU A 531 5.73 16.39 11.70
CA GLU A 531 4.36 16.05 12.06
C GLU A 531 4.26 15.49 13.48
N GLN A 532 3.15 15.73 14.14
CA GLN A 532 2.87 15.13 15.43
C GLN A 532 2.62 13.63 15.28
N LEU A 533 3.13 12.84 16.22
CA LEU A 533 2.93 11.40 16.24
C LEU A 533 1.85 11.06 17.26
N ASP A 534 0.79 10.39 16.78
CA ASP A 534 -0.37 10.04 17.60
C ASP A 534 -0.25 8.61 18.16
N TYR A 535 0.53 7.76 17.48
CA TYR A 535 0.69 6.36 17.81
C TYR A 535 2.09 6.10 18.37
N TYR A 536 2.16 5.41 19.48
CA TYR A 536 3.44 5.06 20.11
C TYR A 536 4.01 3.74 19.58
N MET A 537 5.27 3.53 19.85
CA MET A 537 5.99 2.31 19.48
C MET A 537 5.83 1.26 20.56
N GLU A 538 5.20 0.14 20.23
CA GLU A 538 4.97 -0.96 21.17
C GLU A 538 6.24 -1.78 21.40
N ARG A 539 6.99 -1.42 22.44
CA ARG A 539 8.23 -2.12 22.86
C ARG A 539 7.98 -3.31 23.78
N GLY A 540 6.77 -3.58 24.15
CA GLY A 540 6.27 -4.65 25.02
C GLY A 540 4.76 -4.56 25.09
N GLN A 541 4.13 -5.57 25.70
CA GLN A 541 2.71 -5.51 26.01
C GLN A 541 2.48 -4.46 27.10
N THR A 542 1.31 -3.84 27.08
CA THR A 542 0.93 -2.81 28.04
C THR A 542 -0.42 -3.18 28.68
N ILE A 543 -0.57 -2.84 29.94
CA ILE A 543 -1.85 -2.86 30.64
C ILE A 543 -2.05 -1.48 31.22
N SER A 544 -3.09 -0.77 30.79
CA SER A 544 -3.44 0.54 31.32
C SER A 544 -4.86 0.59 31.83
N GLY A 545 -5.16 1.60 32.60
CA GLY A 545 -6.48 1.79 33.15
C GLY A 545 -6.55 2.95 34.13
N ARG A 546 -7.71 3.08 34.74
CA ARG A 546 -7.99 4.12 35.73
C ARG A 546 -8.52 3.52 37.02
N VAL A 547 -8.16 4.15 38.14
CA VAL A 547 -8.70 3.80 39.44
C VAL A 547 -9.65 4.90 39.89
N LYS A 548 -10.90 4.51 40.20
CA LYS A 548 -11.92 5.40 40.70
C LYS A 548 -12.33 5.02 42.14
N ASN A 549 -12.70 6.01 42.90
CA ASN A 549 -13.27 5.76 44.23
C ASN A 549 -14.76 5.38 44.13
N PHE A 550 -15.38 4.99 45.22
CA PHE A 550 -16.80 4.61 45.31
C PHE A 550 -17.77 5.67 44.75
N TRP A 551 -17.35 6.94 44.70
CA TRP A 551 -18.15 8.06 44.20
C TRP A 551 -17.89 8.35 42.72
N GLY A 552 -17.14 7.49 42.01
CA GLY A 552 -16.79 7.67 40.62
C GLY A 552 -15.71 8.72 40.32
N LYS A 553 -15.12 9.32 41.39
CA LYS A 553 -14.00 10.27 41.21
C LYS A 553 -12.67 9.53 41.12
N GLU A 554 -11.73 10.11 40.40
CA GLU A 554 -10.38 9.59 40.22
C GLU A 554 -9.67 9.37 41.57
N ALA A 555 -9.13 8.17 41.76
CA ALA A 555 -8.40 7.81 42.97
C ALA A 555 -6.91 8.05 42.80
N LYS A 556 -6.47 9.29 43.14
CA LYS A 556 -5.07 9.70 43.06
C LYS A 556 -4.17 8.81 43.92
N ASP A 557 -2.99 8.52 43.41
CA ASP A 557 -1.94 7.79 44.13
C ASP A 557 -2.40 6.44 44.68
N ALA A 558 -3.38 5.81 44.02
CA ALA A 558 -3.87 4.49 44.38
C ALA A 558 -2.77 3.44 44.17
N GLN A 559 -2.63 2.52 45.11
CA GLN A 559 -1.70 1.41 45.00
C GLN A 559 -2.35 0.26 44.26
N LEU A 560 -1.74 -0.23 43.20
CA LEU A 560 -2.22 -1.37 42.43
C LEU A 560 -1.29 -2.56 42.60
N THR A 561 -1.90 -3.72 42.58
CA THR A 561 -1.21 -5.02 42.52
C THR A 561 -1.68 -5.74 41.28
N LEU A 562 -0.75 -6.10 40.42
CA LEU A 562 -0.97 -6.90 39.23
C LEU A 562 -0.45 -8.31 39.48
N LEU A 563 -1.30 -9.32 39.30
CA LEU A 563 -0.92 -10.73 39.41
C LEU A 563 -1.36 -11.46 38.15
N SER A 564 -0.43 -12.09 37.49
CA SER A 564 -0.73 -12.94 36.33
C SER A 564 -1.01 -14.39 36.72
N THR A 565 -1.72 -15.12 35.89
CA THR A 565 -1.90 -16.58 36.03
C THR A 565 -0.59 -17.35 35.98
N ASN A 566 0.48 -16.75 35.43
CA ASN A 566 1.83 -17.31 35.38
C ASN A 566 2.71 -16.87 36.55
N MET A 567 2.11 -16.43 37.68
CA MET A 567 2.81 -16.03 38.90
C MET A 567 3.72 -14.80 38.77
N GLN A 568 3.59 -14.00 37.75
CA GLN A 568 4.24 -12.69 37.69
C GLN A 568 3.48 -11.71 38.61
N PHE A 569 4.21 -11.03 39.46
CA PHE A 569 3.68 -10.09 40.44
C PHE A 569 4.34 -8.72 40.24
N ASP A 570 3.53 -7.67 40.14
CA ASP A 570 4.01 -6.31 40.06
C ASP A 570 3.17 -5.38 40.97
N VAL A 571 3.81 -4.37 41.53
CA VAL A 571 3.18 -3.35 42.36
C VAL A 571 3.48 -1.99 41.76
N LEU A 572 2.43 -1.24 41.48
CA LEU A 572 2.52 0.07 40.85
C LEU A 572 1.60 1.06 41.55
N GLN A 573 1.77 2.33 41.24
CA GLN A 573 0.98 3.42 41.76
C GLN A 573 0.31 4.18 40.63
N ALA A 574 -0.97 4.48 40.76
CA ALA A 574 -1.65 5.38 39.84
C ALA A 574 -1.12 6.80 39.98
N ASP A 575 -1.17 7.55 38.91
CA ASP A 575 -0.75 8.96 38.90
C ASP A 575 -1.77 9.89 39.61
N SER A 576 -1.51 11.18 39.53
CA SER A 576 -2.37 12.21 40.13
C SER A 576 -3.78 12.30 39.50
N THR A 577 -3.99 11.67 38.35
CA THR A 577 -5.27 11.57 37.65
C THR A 577 -5.96 10.21 37.86
N GLY A 578 -5.36 9.33 38.68
CA GLY A 578 -5.87 7.98 38.89
C GLY A 578 -5.56 7.01 37.75
N HIS A 579 -4.80 7.43 36.75
CA HIS A 579 -4.39 6.57 35.65
C HIS A 579 -3.16 5.73 36.04
N PHE A 580 -3.10 4.48 35.55
CA PHE A 580 -1.95 3.62 35.69
C PHE A 580 -1.57 3.01 34.34
N LEU A 581 -0.28 2.77 34.17
CA LEU A 581 0.29 2.18 32.96
C LEU A 581 1.40 1.22 33.36
N VAL A 582 1.26 -0.03 32.94
CA VAL A 582 2.29 -1.07 33.03
C VAL A 582 2.80 -1.32 31.64
N GLU A 583 4.06 -1.00 31.39
CA GLU A 583 4.69 -1.14 30.08
C GLU A 583 5.70 -2.27 30.07
N ARG A 584 6.03 -2.73 28.85
CA ARG A 584 7.09 -3.70 28.56
C ARG A 584 6.93 -5.05 29.27
N ILE A 585 5.70 -5.45 29.48
CA ILE A 585 5.40 -6.78 30.01
C ILE A 585 5.57 -7.79 28.88
N SER A 586 6.03 -8.98 29.20
CA SER A 586 6.03 -10.12 28.29
C SER A 586 5.27 -11.27 28.93
N PHE A 587 4.21 -11.72 28.28
CA PHE A 587 3.41 -12.84 28.77
C PHE A 587 2.92 -13.70 27.61
N PRO A 588 2.78 -15.02 27.81
CA PRO A 588 2.25 -15.95 26.80
C PRO A 588 0.77 -15.64 26.48
N GLU A 589 0.34 -16.18 25.36
CA GLU A 589 -1.07 -16.18 24.99
C GLU A 589 -1.94 -16.83 26.08
N ASN A 590 -3.15 -16.34 26.26
CA ASN A 590 -4.11 -16.76 27.29
C ASN A 590 -3.66 -16.51 28.76
N THR A 591 -2.69 -15.63 28.98
CA THR A 591 -2.37 -15.20 30.34
C THR A 591 -3.47 -14.29 30.87
N GLY A 592 -4.10 -14.70 31.95
CA GLY A 592 -5.07 -13.89 32.69
C GLY A 592 -4.36 -12.99 33.71
N PHE A 593 -4.91 -11.81 33.96
CA PHE A 593 -4.42 -10.87 34.98
C PHE A 593 -5.50 -10.55 36.00
N ILE A 594 -5.10 -10.53 37.25
CA ILE A 594 -5.90 -9.99 38.34
C ILE A 594 -5.27 -8.63 38.72
N VAL A 595 -6.04 -7.57 38.58
CA VAL A 595 -5.64 -6.22 38.99
C VAL A 595 -6.44 -5.83 40.22
N GLN A 596 -5.76 -5.59 41.33
CA GLN A 596 -6.36 -5.11 42.56
C GLN A 596 -5.81 -3.72 42.90
N ALA A 597 -6.69 -2.84 43.41
CA ALA A 597 -6.25 -1.53 43.83
C ALA A 597 -6.69 -1.23 45.28
N ARG A 598 -5.92 -0.36 45.92
CA ARG A 598 -6.20 0.26 47.20
C ARG A 598 -5.99 1.77 47.08
N ASN A 599 -6.73 2.57 47.81
CA ASN A 599 -6.49 4.00 47.79
C ASN A 599 -5.13 4.33 48.42
N SER A 600 -4.70 5.59 48.33
CA SER A 600 -3.42 6.08 48.89
C SER A 600 -3.24 5.82 50.40
N LYS A 601 -4.31 5.52 51.14
CA LYS A 601 -4.30 5.13 52.56
C LYS A 601 -4.38 3.62 52.80
N GLY A 602 -4.21 2.80 51.74
CA GLY A 602 -4.21 1.34 51.79
C GLY A 602 -5.63 0.70 52.00
N ARG A 603 -6.73 1.49 51.89
CA ARG A 603 -8.08 1.00 52.10
C ARG A 603 -8.70 0.44 50.81
N LYS A 604 -9.55 -0.59 50.94
CA LYS A 604 -10.42 -1.07 49.88
C LYS A 604 -11.55 -0.04 49.61
N GLY A 605 -12.20 -0.08 48.47
CA GLY A 605 -13.29 0.84 48.11
C GLY A 605 -12.91 1.73 46.93
N VAL A 606 -12.08 1.19 46.08
CA VAL A 606 -11.74 1.72 44.73
C VAL A 606 -12.07 0.67 43.68
N GLU A 607 -12.44 1.13 42.52
CA GLU A 607 -12.75 0.34 41.34
C GLU A 607 -11.64 0.52 40.32
N VAL A 608 -11.21 -0.56 39.67
CA VAL A 608 -10.24 -0.55 38.58
C VAL A 608 -10.98 -0.72 37.28
N ILE A 609 -10.80 0.23 36.38
CA ILE A 609 -11.32 0.20 35.01
C ILE A 609 -10.13 0.01 34.08
N ILE A 610 -10.04 -1.13 33.43
CA ILE A 610 -9.01 -1.44 32.43
C ILE A 610 -9.39 -0.77 31.12
N ASP A 611 -8.43 -0.10 30.47
CA ASP A 611 -8.64 0.45 29.15
C ASP A 611 -8.79 -0.68 28.14
N SER A 612 -9.78 -0.60 27.30
CA SER A 612 -9.89 -1.50 26.14
C SER A 612 -8.86 -1.08 25.09
N GLU A 613 -8.17 -2.04 24.49
CA GLU A 613 -7.36 -1.77 23.31
C GLU A 613 -8.28 -1.30 22.16
N VAL A 614 -8.30 -0.01 21.92
CA VAL A 614 -9.03 0.57 20.78
C VAL A 614 -8.03 0.75 19.64
N TYR A 615 -8.14 -0.08 18.62
CA TYR A 615 -7.37 0.09 17.39
C TYR A 615 -8.27 0.74 16.35
N LEU A 616 -7.87 1.93 15.91
CA LEU A 616 -8.49 2.55 14.74
C LEU A 616 -8.13 1.68 13.53
N ALA A 617 -9.17 1.21 12.85
CA ALA A 617 -8.98 0.50 11.60
C ALA A 617 -8.88 1.54 10.49
N PRO A 618 -7.73 1.70 9.82
CA PRO A 618 -7.63 2.61 8.69
C PRO A 618 -8.56 2.17 7.56
N GLU A 619 -9.19 3.12 6.90
CA GLU A 619 -10.03 2.88 5.72
C GLU A 619 -9.15 2.49 4.53
N ILE A 620 -9.52 1.44 3.81
CA ILE A 620 -8.75 0.95 2.67
C ILE A 620 -9.62 1.01 1.41
N GLN A 621 -9.18 1.75 0.42
CA GLN A 621 -9.78 1.72 -0.91
C GLN A 621 -8.85 0.97 -1.87
N ILE A 622 -9.18 -0.30 -2.18
CA ILE A 622 -8.48 -1.08 -3.19
C ILE A 622 -9.41 -1.29 -4.37
N PRO A 623 -8.98 -0.94 -5.61
CA PRO A 623 -9.77 -1.19 -6.81
C PRO A 623 -10.08 -2.68 -7.00
N TYR A 624 -11.22 -2.97 -7.61
CA TYR A 624 -11.55 -4.32 -8.05
C TYR A 624 -10.68 -4.74 -9.23
N GLU A 625 -10.21 -5.99 -9.26
CA GLU A 625 -9.61 -6.52 -10.48
C GLU A 625 -10.68 -6.73 -11.55
N ARG A 626 -10.47 -6.16 -12.75
CA ARG A 626 -11.41 -6.31 -13.88
C ARG A 626 -11.60 -7.77 -14.31
N ARG A 627 -10.57 -8.60 -14.13
CA ARG A 627 -10.64 -10.03 -14.44
C ARG A 627 -11.71 -10.75 -13.64
N GLN A 628 -12.01 -10.31 -12.44
CA GLN A 628 -13.00 -10.93 -11.55
C GLN A 628 -14.43 -10.48 -11.84
N ALA A 629 -14.64 -9.25 -12.27
CA ALA A 629 -15.97 -8.73 -12.61
C ALA A 629 -16.67 -9.55 -13.70
N ASN A 630 -15.91 -10.21 -14.58
CA ASN A 630 -16.42 -11.01 -15.70
C ASN A 630 -16.39 -12.53 -15.48
N GLY A 631 -15.79 -13.03 -14.41
CA GLY A 631 -15.53 -14.46 -14.22
C GLY A 631 -15.41 -14.95 -12.78
N GLU A 632 -15.96 -14.23 -11.78
CA GLU A 632 -15.89 -14.67 -10.37
C GLU A 632 -16.31 -16.13 -10.19
N ASP A 633 -17.43 -16.54 -10.81
CA ASP A 633 -17.91 -17.92 -10.71
C ASP A 633 -17.01 -18.94 -11.44
N GLU A 634 -16.26 -18.54 -12.46
CA GLU A 634 -15.28 -19.41 -13.12
C GLU A 634 -14.00 -19.58 -12.33
N PHE A 635 -13.53 -18.53 -11.68
CA PHE A 635 -12.40 -18.61 -10.76
C PHE A 635 -12.70 -19.58 -9.62
N TYR A 636 -13.85 -19.44 -8.95
CA TYR A 636 -14.23 -20.31 -7.83
C TYR A 636 -14.59 -21.75 -8.22
N LYS A 637 -14.81 -22.05 -9.50
CA LYS A 637 -15.02 -23.42 -10.00
C LYS A 637 -13.72 -24.22 -10.15
N GLN A 638 -12.58 -23.55 -10.17
CA GLN A 638 -11.27 -24.20 -10.29
C GLN A 638 -10.75 -24.73 -8.96
N PHE A 639 -11.38 -24.35 -7.88
CA PHE A 639 -11.14 -24.80 -6.50
C PHE A 639 -12.28 -25.70 -6.00
#